data_915a32c8c7f343dd676981f64561ef88
#
_entry.id   915a32c8c7f343dd676981f64561ef88
#
_cell.length_a   1.000
_cell.length_b   1.000
_cell.length_c   1.000
_cell.angle_alpha   90.00
_cell.angle_beta   90.00
_cell.angle_gamma   90.00
#
_symmetry.space_group_name_H-M   'P 1'
#
loop_
_entity.id
_entity.type
_entity.pdbx_description
1 polymer ?
#
loop_
_entity_poly.entity_id
_entity_poly.type
_entity_poly.pdbx_seq_one_letter_code
_entity_poly.pdbx_strand_id
1 'polypeptide(L)'
;MVRFLVHFTASRTPGTEEEADEFCENFLGFLLNLATAKDRAIRFRVCQLVAGVLNALGVEAEISDDLYERMEDVMLDRLRDKVPVVRAQAARALSRLQDGGEDGNFSDDVITTSFITLLGAEKNKDVRKAILGSLAISDFTIPHVVERTRDASEDVRRVAFLALTSKVPVASISIALRAAAVRRGLAERSDAVRGAAIGMLKRWHDAFEGDVLALIAALDAESNEDVAASAVRALIECGRIKLGDVAQSAVDGNAANGGLRRANDAELMAPEAAVYWRVVCEELQAAASESGAQAASAVGQRQVVSAAVAGEKLEALEGVLPVNAIDLLDLISKHAREGAKFVARQLLPLLDLMDMADAAARKGTAALCDAQLRAPPQAADECHLDVCGAVSSYAKGGDGRWERSLVTVMKSCHNSPSDAAAAVFACADALIEDVGTPDAHAQALFLASLVLEECPRHVVDADVVEALMATLVRPGVTSTSAAVRRESVRCLGLVGIVFGVRADDGECVRVLRAALCGDCPAVRAVAARALGDLALLYGVQALDEHNPSAEGCEPAQAALAAPLETALLEAVDEEYGDDVEKNSQDEVDESDMLTGGAAAADAERDASVATAAGEALAKLILRRGVRAVADPAAVVARLVRCYFNVDARRRPRMAQCLAVFFPAIASAPADRRALVAKSSLLSLRNGAKDKGVAKVASYLAHLLACNTQEVETKDEKDGVMQSSTKSVTAPAVGGAALVAELAKEALAVTFRPAPTVAAEKQLTKAYVAALAKLAAAVPLAPISVLEDAEQRAAAREVLAAGAEAAAQCAGRVAEKPAIKDLTAAVESMCEAMGEVPEDEDAGTVVDEEEINRRVMEECMALAAGDDVPLPFKQKVVKPVAGLSVKEIKERKAAREASPELDDDATPEKPARSKTARTGKSRAALKENVVA
;
A
#
# COMPACT_ATOMS: atom_id res chain seq x y z
N MET A 1 -2.69 26.15 40.74
CA MET A 1 -1.87 25.32 41.62
C MET A 1 -0.61 24.82 40.92
N VAL A 2 -0.68 23.95 39.88
CA VAL A 2 0.51 23.40 39.19
C VAL A 2 1.46 24.52 38.69
N ARG A 3 0.98 25.51 37.94
CA ARG A 3 1.79 26.64 37.44
C ARG A 3 2.43 27.42 38.61
N PHE A 4 1.68 27.64 39.69
CA PHE A 4 2.21 28.33 40.84
C PHE A 4 3.36 27.54 41.50
N LEU A 5 3.18 26.23 41.74
CA LEU A 5 4.24 25.39 42.32
C LEU A 5 5.48 25.37 41.44
N VAL A 6 5.31 25.24 40.11
CA VAL A 6 6.43 25.24 39.17
C VAL A 6 7.20 26.55 39.19
N HIS A 7 6.49 27.69 39.12
CA HIS A 7 7.16 29.00 39.14
C HIS A 7 7.77 29.31 40.48
N PHE A 8 7.13 28.90 41.57
CA PHE A 8 7.66 29.10 42.91
C PHE A 8 8.96 28.32 43.11
N THR A 9 8.97 27.03 42.74
CA THR A 9 10.15 26.16 42.88
C THR A 9 11.32 26.60 41.98
N ALA A 10 11.03 27.13 40.79
CA ALA A 10 12.05 27.59 39.83
C ALA A 10 12.46 29.06 40.09
N SER A 11 11.81 29.75 41.01
CA SER A 11 12.05 31.19 41.30
C SER A 11 13.35 31.36 42.09
N ARG A 12 14.29 32.12 41.57
CA ARG A 12 15.53 32.52 42.24
C ARG A 12 15.55 34.02 42.42
N THR A 13 15.82 34.48 43.63
CA THR A 13 16.01 35.90 43.93
C THR A 13 17.47 36.12 44.28
N PRO A 14 18.09 37.23 43.80
CA PRO A 14 19.47 37.52 44.13
C PRO A 14 19.73 37.51 45.65
N GLY A 15 20.68 36.72 46.09
CA GLY A 15 21.07 36.55 47.47
C GLY A 15 20.38 35.42 48.24
N THR A 16 19.50 34.63 47.62
CA THR A 16 18.88 33.42 48.22
C THR A 16 18.96 32.22 47.25
N GLU A 17 19.98 32.15 46.43
CA GLU A 17 20.14 31.16 45.39
C GLU A 17 20.35 29.77 45.98
N GLU A 18 21.23 29.63 46.98
CA GLU A 18 21.49 28.36 47.63
C GLU A 18 20.24 27.78 48.33
N GLU A 19 19.43 28.64 49.01
CA GLU A 19 18.19 28.24 49.68
C GLU A 19 17.12 27.81 48.66
N ALA A 20 17.09 28.45 47.47
CA ALA A 20 16.18 28.12 46.39
C ALA A 20 16.56 26.78 45.72
N ASP A 21 17.84 26.51 45.55
CA ASP A 21 18.36 25.24 44.99
C ASP A 21 18.11 24.10 45.97
N GLU A 22 18.41 24.27 47.29
CA GLU A 22 18.08 23.28 48.31
C GLU A 22 16.56 22.97 48.33
N PHE A 23 15.70 24.01 48.26
CA PHE A 23 14.26 23.80 48.20
C PHE A 23 13.85 23.03 46.96
N CYS A 24 14.41 23.37 45.79
CA CYS A 24 14.14 22.70 44.52
C CYS A 24 14.51 21.22 44.58
N GLU A 25 15.71 20.89 45.06
CA GLU A 25 16.17 19.52 45.25
C GLU A 25 15.28 18.71 46.20
N ASN A 26 14.97 19.27 47.38
CA ASN A 26 14.09 18.66 48.35
C ASN A 26 12.68 18.40 47.76
N PHE A 27 12.15 19.36 47.02
CA PHE A 27 10.83 19.22 46.37
C PHE A 27 10.83 18.16 45.28
N LEU A 28 11.84 18.15 44.39
CA LEU A 28 12.00 17.12 43.35
C LEU A 28 12.19 15.74 44.00
N GLY A 29 13.04 15.61 45.00
CA GLY A 29 13.24 14.37 45.76
C GLY A 29 11.94 13.85 46.42
N PHE A 30 11.12 14.74 46.96
CA PHE A 30 9.80 14.39 47.49
C PHE A 30 8.86 13.88 46.39
N LEU A 31 8.82 14.55 45.22
CA LEU A 31 8.00 14.13 44.09
C LEU A 31 8.40 12.73 43.59
N LEU A 32 9.70 12.43 43.46
CA LEU A 32 10.18 11.14 43.00
C LEU A 32 9.74 9.99 43.93
N ASN A 33 9.65 10.20 45.23
CA ASN A 33 9.13 9.20 46.19
C ASN A 33 7.65 8.83 45.90
N LEU A 34 6.88 9.76 45.34
CA LEU A 34 5.47 9.54 44.96
C LEU A 34 5.27 8.96 43.55
N ALA A 35 6.32 8.85 42.76
CA ALA A 35 6.25 8.39 41.38
C ALA A 35 5.78 6.92 41.21
N THR A 36 5.91 6.10 42.28
CA THR A 36 5.45 4.70 42.33
C THR A 36 4.06 4.51 42.93
N ALA A 37 3.34 5.60 43.25
CA ALA A 37 2.02 5.54 43.88
C ALA A 37 1.05 4.68 43.06
N LYS A 38 0.16 3.96 43.77
CA LYS A 38 -0.88 3.11 43.11
C LYS A 38 -1.84 3.95 42.27
N ASP A 39 -2.19 5.16 42.75
CA ASP A 39 -3.10 6.07 42.05
C ASP A 39 -2.42 6.67 40.80
N ARG A 40 -3.07 6.50 39.65
CA ARG A 40 -2.64 7.06 38.36
C ARG A 40 -2.57 8.59 38.34
N ALA A 41 -3.45 9.25 39.12
CA ALA A 41 -3.50 10.71 39.14
C ALA A 41 -2.28 11.28 39.88
N ILE A 42 -1.80 10.61 40.93
CA ILE A 42 -0.57 10.99 41.64
C ILE A 42 0.62 10.82 40.69
N ARG A 43 0.78 9.65 40.04
CA ARG A 43 1.89 9.42 39.10
C ARG A 43 1.89 10.44 37.94
N PHE A 44 0.71 10.75 37.39
CA PHE A 44 0.57 11.79 36.36
C PHE A 44 1.04 13.16 36.86
N ARG A 45 0.61 13.57 38.08
CA ARG A 45 0.97 14.87 38.65
C ARG A 45 2.46 14.97 39.02
N VAL A 46 3.05 13.89 39.47
CA VAL A 46 4.50 13.83 39.70
C VAL A 46 5.26 14.11 38.37
N CYS A 47 4.99 13.33 37.31
CA CYS A 47 5.65 13.56 36.00
C CYS A 47 5.38 14.97 35.48
N GLN A 48 4.17 15.50 35.66
CA GLN A 48 3.80 16.85 35.22
C GLN A 48 4.55 17.95 36.00
N LEU A 49 4.72 17.80 37.29
CA LEU A 49 5.45 18.77 38.14
C LEU A 49 6.94 18.70 37.83
N VAL A 50 7.52 17.49 37.76
CA VAL A 50 8.94 17.32 37.38
C VAL A 50 9.21 17.96 36.02
N ALA A 51 8.41 17.65 35.00
CA ALA A 51 8.53 18.27 33.68
C ALA A 51 8.41 19.80 33.75
N GLY A 52 7.47 20.30 34.57
CA GLY A 52 7.25 21.73 34.70
C GLY A 52 8.42 22.43 35.35
N VAL A 53 8.94 21.89 36.44
CA VAL A 53 10.10 22.46 37.18
C VAL A 53 11.32 22.45 36.31
N LEU A 54 11.68 21.30 35.70
CA LEU A 54 12.83 21.20 34.77
C LEU A 54 12.75 22.20 33.61
N ASN A 55 11.58 22.42 33.03
CA ASN A 55 11.41 23.39 31.93
C ASN A 55 11.40 24.84 32.41
N ALA A 56 11.15 25.11 33.70
CA ALA A 56 11.15 26.45 34.27
C ALA A 56 12.51 26.84 34.86
N LEU A 57 13.36 25.87 35.19
CA LEU A 57 14.72 26.09 35.66
C LEU A 57 15.57 26.75 34.59
N GLY A 58 16.36 27.78 34.97
CA GLY A 58 17.31 28.45 34.08
C GLY A 58 18.53 27.56 33.74
N VAL A 59 19.40 28.07 32.91
CA VAL A 59 20.64 27.37 32.50
C VAL A 59 21.64 27.30 33.68
N GLU A 60 21.57 28.23 34.60
CA GLU A 60 22.45 28.35 35.78
C GLU A 60 21.96 27.57 37.02
N ALA A 61 20.90 26.79 36.86
CA ALA A 61 20.36 25.98 37.94
C ALA A 61 21.22 24.73 38.15
N GLU A 62 21.81 24.59 39.30
CA GLU A 62 22.56 23.42 39.70
C GLU A 62 21.64 22.37 40.33
N ILE A 63 21.74 21.14 39.92
CA ILE A 63 21.07 19.96 40.44
C ILE A 63 22.17 18.94 40.74
N SER A 64 22.12 18.32 41.93
CA SER A 64 23.12 17.29 42.29
C SER A 64 23.03 16.08 41.36
N ASP A 65 24.21 15.48 41.07
CA ASP A 65 24.32 14.31 40.19
C ASP A 65 23.45 13.15 40.69
N ASP A 66 23.42 12.90 41.97
CA ASP A 66 22.57 11.85 42.58
C ASP A 66 21.07 12.06 42.32
N LEU A 67 20.61 13.31 42.35
CA LEU A 67 19.21 13.64 42.07
C LEU A 67 18.93 13.55 40.57
N TYR A 68 19.89 13.93 39.73
CA TYR A 68 19.80 13.83 38.28
C TYR A 68 19.64 12.38 37.85
N GLU A 69 20.56 11.47 38.22
CA GLU A 69 20.49 10.03 37.94
C GLU A 69 19.17 9.42 38.42
N ARG A 70 18.74 9.79 39.62
CA ARG A 70 17.48 9.30 40.18
C ARG A 70 16.26 9.80 39.41
N MET A 71 16.28 11.05 38.93
CA MET A 71 15.21 11.57 38.07
C MET A 71 15.15 10.82 36.77
N GLU A 72 16.29 10.55 36.14
CA GLU A 72 16.38 9.78 34.90
C GLU A 72 15.76 8.39 35.08
N ASP A 73 16.24 7.61 36.05
CA ASP A 73 15.76 6.26 36.34
C ASP A 73 14.24 6.22 36.58
N VAL A 74 13.75 7.09 37.46
CA VAL A 74 12.34 7.13 37.84
C VAL A 74 11.48 7.56 36.66
N MET A 75 11.90 8.49 35.83
CA MET A 75 11.14 8.94 34.65
C MET A 75 11.18 7.92 33.53
N LEU A 76 12.30 7.19 33.31
CA LEU A 76 12.37 6.06 32.40
C LEU A 76 11.41 4.93 32.81
N ASP A 77 11.30 4.66 34.10
CA ASP A 77 10.29 3.73 34.63
C ASP A 77 8.85 4.22 34.32
N ARG A 78 8.57 5.50 34.45
CA ARG A 78 7.25 6.09 34.15
C ARG A 78 6.99 6.16 32.65
N LEU A 79 8.00 6.20 31.83
CA LEU A 79 7.87 6.07 30.37
C LEU A 79 7.30 4.70 29.95
N ARG A 80 7.42 3.68 30.79
CA ARG A 80 6.83 2.34 30.63
C ARG A 80 5.53 2.13 31.43
N ASP A 81 4.93 3.19 31.99
CA ASP A 81 3.68 3.11 32.80
C ASP A 81 2.52 2.52 31.96
N LYS A 82 1.61 1.80 32.62
CA LYS A 82 0.42 1.23 31.98
C LYS A 82 -0.51 2.28 31.39
N VAL A 83 -0.49 3.50 31.94
CA VAL A 83 -1.41 4.59 31.60
C VAL A 83 -0.76 5.54 30.59
N PRO A 84 -1.30 5.70 29.37
CA PRO A 84 -0.66 6.50 28.32
C PRO A 84 -0.39 7.95 28.70
N VAL A 85 -1.30 8.58 29.45
CA VAL A 85 -1.11 9.99 29.85
C VAL A 85 0.05 10.17 30.84
N VAL A 86 0.38 9.14 31.65
CA VAL A 86 1.57 9.15 32.50
C VAL A 86 2.82 9.04 31.64
N ARG A 87 2.85 8.09 30.67
CA ARG A 87 3.97 7.95 29.72
C ARG A 87 4.26 9.26 28.97
N ALA A 88 3.20 9.94 28.50
CA ALA A 88 3.33 11.22 27.79
C ALA A 88 3.90 12.34 28.66
N GLN A 89 3.61 12.36 29.97
CA GLN A 89 4.21 13.33 30.88
C GLN A 89 5.65 12.95 31.25
N ALA A 90 5.94 11.67 31.44
CA ALA A 90 7.30 11.19 31.62
C ALA A 90 8.21 11.57 30.45
N ALA A 91 7.74 11.41 29.21
CA ALA A 91 8.48 11.85 28.02
C ALA A 91 8.80 13.36 28.06
N ARG A 92 7.86 14.19 28.52
CA ARG A 92 8.12 15.62 28.68
C ARG A 92 9.10 15.95 29.82
N ALA A 93 9.10 15.15 30.90
CA ALA A 93 10.06 15.31 31.97
C ALA A 93 11.49 14.97 31.53
N LEU A 94 11.62 13.87 30.76
CA LEU A 94 12.90 13.42 30.19
C LEU A 94 13.46 14.34 29.09
N SER A 95 12.66 15.28 28.57
CA SER A 95 13.08 16.19 27.51
C SER A 95 14.33 17.00 27.82
N ARG A 96 14.54 17.40 29.07
CA ARG A 96 15.67 18.21 29.53
C ARG A 96 16.82 17.36 30.10
N LEU A 97 16.60 16.06 30.21
CA LEU A 97 17.61 15.13 30.78
C LEU A 97 18.37 14.36 29.67
N GLN A 98 18.07 14.61 28.39
CA GLN A 98 18.83 13.99 27.29
C GLN A 98 20.24 14.59 27.25
N ASP A 99 21.24 13.74 27.18
CA ASP A 99 22.65 14.11 27.12
C ASP A 99 23.27 13.72 25.76
N GLY A 100 23.76 14.70 25.02
CA GLY A 100 24.41 14.50 23.73
C GLY A 100 25.88 14.19 23.81
N GLY A 101 26.46 14.17 25.00
CA GLY A 101 27.89 14.04 25.20
C GLY A 101 28.69 15.23 24.62
N GLU A 102 30.01 15.08 24.53
CA GLU A 102 30.89 16.11 23.97
C GLU A 102 30.66 16.35 22.47
N ASP A 103 30.24 15.31 21.74
CA ASP A 103 30.01 15.35 20.28
C ASP A 103 28.61 15.85 19.88
N GLY A 104 27.69 16.07 20.82
CA GLY A 104 26.29 16.41 20.54
C GLY A 104 25.51 15.31 19.80
N ASN A 105 26.05 14.10 19.78
CA ASN A 105 25.42 12.95 19.13
C ASN A 105 24.75 12.06 20.17
N PHE A 106 23.42 12.15 20.28
CA PHE A 106 22.60 11.44 21.27
C PHE A 106 22.50 9.91 21.07
N SER A 107 23.41 9.27 20.32
CA SER A 107 23.34 7.82 20.00
C SER A 107 23.51 6.94 21.24
N ASP A 108 24.31 7.36 22.18
CA ASP A 108 24.65 6.60 23.40
C ASP A 108 23.74 6.99 24.60
N ASP A 109 22.91 8.00 24.44
CA ASP A 109 21.96 8.43 25.45
C ASP A 109 20.78 7.43 25.60
N VAL A 110 20.63 6.91 26.83
CA VAL A 110 19.59 5.92 27.18
C VAL A 110 18.17 6.49 26.97
N ILE A 111 17.98 7.78 27.26
CA ILE A 111 16.67 8.45 27.09
C ILE A 111 16.33 8.53 25.60
N THR A 112 17.25 9.01 24.77
CA THR A 112 17.06 9.16 23.34
C THR A 112 16.82 7.82 22.65
N THR A 113 17.60 6.79 22.95
CA THR A 113 17.40 5.43 22.41
C THR A 113 16.06 4.83 22.85
N SER A 114 15.63 5.08 24.10
CA SER A 114 14.29 4.69 24.59
C SER A 114 13.18 5.42 23.84
N PHE A 115 13.35 6.71 23.54
CA PHE A 115 12.39 7.49 22.76
C PHE A 115 12.26 6.96 21.34
N ILE A 116 13.36 6.68 20.65
CA ILE A 116 13.37 6.13 19.29
C ILE A 116 12.66 4.77 19.26
N THR A 117 13.00 3.87 20.19
CA THR A 117 12.36 2.56 20.31
C THR A 117 10.84 2.69 20.50
N LEU A 118 10.41 3.60 21.37
CA LEU A 118 8.98 3.84 21.61
C LEU A 118 8.27 4.52 20.45
N LEU A 119 8.92 5.39 19.68
CA LEU A 119 8.33 5.96 18.46
C LEU A 119 7.93 4.87 17.47
N GLY A 120 8.66 3.77 17.41
CA GLY A 120 8.33 2.61 16.58
C GLY A 120 7.24 1.69 17.14
N ALA A 121 7.20 1.49 18.48
CA ALA A 121 6.41 0.46 19.14
C ALA A 121 5.16 0.97 19.89
N GLU A 122 5.09 2.25 20.25
CA GLU A 122 4.00 2.82 21.06
C GLU A 122 2.68 2.93 20.26
N LYS A 123 1.62 2.35 20.80
CA LYS A 123 0.29 2.35 20.16
C LYS A 123 -0.46 3.67 20.31
N ASN A 124 -0.23 4.41 21.41
CA ASN A 124 -0.97 5.63 21.72
C ASN A 124 -0.37 6.84 21.00
N LYS A 125 -1.18 7.51 20.17
CA LYS A 125 -0.77 8.71 19.39
C LYS A 125 -0.28 9.87 20.26
N ASP A 126 -0.87 10.07 21.46
CA ASP A 126 -0.52 11.21 22.31
C ASP A 126 0.85 11.02 22.97
N VAL A 127 1.23 9.77 23.25
CA VAL A 127 2.58 9.44 23.71
C VAL A 127 3.60 9.68 22.58
N ARG A 128 3.33 9.19 21.37
CA ARG A 128 4.22 9.45 20.22
C ARG A 128 4.40 10.94 19.94
N LYS A 129 3.31 11.74 20.04
CA LYS A 129 3.40 13.21 19.93
C LYS A 129 4.26 13.83 21.02
N ALA A 130 4.10 13.35 22.27
CA ALA A 130 4.89 13.85 23.39
C ALA A 130 6.38 13.55 23.19
N ILE A 131 6.73 12.33 22.75
CA ILE A 131 8.10 11.93 22.46
C ILE A 131 8.68 12.80 21.33
N LEU A 132 7.98 12.97 20.21
CA LEU A 132 8.43 13.83 19.09
C LEU A 132 8.67 15.28 19.54
N GLY A 133 7.80 15.79 20.40
CA GLY A 133 7.95 17.14 20.97
C GLY A 133 9.13 17.27 21.94
N SER A 134 9.53 16.17 22.59
CA SER A 134 10.57 16.09 23.61
C SER A 134 11.93 15.64 23.09
N LEU A 135 11.98 15.02 21.93
CA LEU A 135 13.21 14.48 21.34
C LEU A 135 14.22 15.59 21.03
N ALA A 136 15.46 15.41 21.45
CA ALA A 136 16.60 16.24 21.08
C ALA A 136 16.92 16.02 19.60
N ILE A 137 17.41 17.04 18.92
CA ILE A 137 17.68 16.99 17.48
C ILE A 137 19.18 16.84 17.25
N SER A 138 19.55 15.79 16.55
CA SER A 138 20.90 15.47 16.09
C SER A 138 20.82 14.70 14.76
N ASP A 139 21.96 14.49 14.12
CA ASP A 139 22.02 13.69 12.88
C ASP A 139 21.49 12.27 13.10
N PHE A 140 21.65 11.73 14.32
CA PHE A 140 21.10 10.42 14.71
C PHE A 140 19.57 10.43 14.81
N THR A 141 18.95 11.50 15.35
CA THR A 141 17.51 11.54 15.61
C THR A 141 16.67 12.05 14.45
N ILE A 142 17.23 12.85 13.54
CA ILE A 142 16.54 13.42 12.37
C ILE A 142 15.86 12.36 11.49
N PRO A 143 16.48 11.23 11.13
CA PRO A 143 15.84 10.18 10.34
C PRO A 143 14.55 9.66 10.99
N HIS A 144 14.54 9.50 12.31
CA HIS A 144 13.38 9.01 13.06
C HIS A 144 12.26 10.05 13.13
N VAL A 145 12.58 11.35 13.15
CA VAL A 145 11.57 12.42 13.03
C VAL A 145 10.95 12.40 11.63
N VAL A 146 11.77 12.31 10.58
CA VAL A 146 11.30 12.23 9.19
C VAL A 146 10.45 10.97 8.97
N GLU A 147 10.79 9.84 9.60
CA GLU A 147 9.98 8.62 9.49
C GLU A 147 8.57 8.82 10.07
N ARG A 148 8.38 9.65 11.09
CA ARG A 148 7.05 9.96 11.64
C ARG A 148 6.18 10.81 10.72
N THR A 149 6.69 11.35 9.61
CA THR A 149 5.86 11.94 8.54
C THR A 149 4.96 10.90 7.85
N ARG A 150 5.20 9.59 8.06
CA ARG A 150 4.37 8.45 7.60
C ARG A 150 3.56 7.80 8.72
N ASP A 151 3.47 8.41 9.90
CA ASP A 151 2.72 7.82 11.03
C ASP A 151 1.25 7.55 10.65
N ALA A 152 0.68 6.49 11.22
CA ALA A 152 -0.72 6.15 11.01
C ALA A 152 -1.68 7.27 11.49
N SER A 153 -1.27 8.04 12.52
CA SER A 153 -2.06 9.14 13.06
C SER A 153 -1.72 10.47 12.38
N GLU A 154 -2.74 11.15 11.86
CA GLU A 154 -2.66 12.50 11.30
C GLU A 154 -2.01 13.51 12.27
N ASP A 155 -2.44 13.47 13.53
CA ASP A 155 -1.87 14.35 14.57
C ASP A 155 -0.36 14.19 14.74
N VAL A 156 0.15 12.94 14.65
CA VAL A 156 1.58 12.64 14.77
C VAL A 156 2.31 13.13 13.54
N ARG A 157 1.77 12.87 12.33
CA ARG A 157 2.35 13.37 11.07
C ARG A 157 2.48 14.89 11.10
N ARG A 158 1.42 15.59 11.53
CA ARG A 158 1.44 17.06 11.66
C ARG A 158 2.51 17.54 12.62
N VAL A 159 2.66 16.90 13.79
CA VAL A 159 3.70 17.24 14.76
C VAL A 159 5.10 16.98 14.20
N ALA A 160 5.30 15.92 13.42
CA ALA A 160 6.58 15.65 12.75
C ALA A 160 6.97 16.79 11.79
N PHE A 161 6.05 17.26 10.94
CA PHE A 161 6.30 18.42 10.06
C PHE A 161 6.57 19.72 10.85
N LEU A 162 5.85 19.95 11.95
CA LEU A 162 6.12 21.09 12.83
C LEU A 162 7.49 21.00 13.50
N ALA A 163 7.93 19.81 13.91
CA ALA A 163 9.27 19.60 14.45
C ALA A 163 10.36 19.89 13.40
N LEU A 164 10.19 19.39 12.16
CA LEU A 164 11.08 19.70 11.03
C LEU A 164 11.13 21.20 10.71
N THR A 165 10.00 21.91 10.88
CA THR A 165 9.92 23.35 10.65
C THR A 165 10.66 24.15 11.71
N SER A 166 10.47 23.81 12.98
CA SER A 166 10.87 24.67 14.10
C SER A 166 12.20 24.29 14.74
N LYS A 167 12.60 23.02 14.66
CA LYS A 167 13.74 22.51 15.41
C LYS A 167 14.91 22.07 14.51
N VAL A 168 14.64 21.69 13.25
CA VAL A 168 15.65 21.08 12.36
C VAL A 168 16.11 22.07 11.29
N PRO A 169 17.39 22.46 11.28
CA PRO A 169 17.95 23.22 10.16
C PRO A 169 17.91 22.37 8.87
N VAL A 170 17.53 22.99 7.73
CA VAL A 170 17.46 22.27 6.45
C VAL A 170 18.81 21.65 6.05
N ALA A 171 19.93 22.30 6.39
CA ALA A 171 21.28 21.82 6.09
C ALA A 171 21.63 20.50 6.79
N SER A 172 21.09 20.25 8.00
CA SER A 172 21.31 19.00 8.76
C SER A 172 20.52 17.79 8.25
N ILE A 173 19.61 18.00 7.29
CA ILE A 173 18.80 16.91 6.72
C ILE A 173 19.49 16.42 5.44
N SER A 174 19.74 15.13 5.30
CA SER A 174 20.26 14.57 4.05
C SER A 174 19.30 14.79 2.87
N ILE A 175 19.84 14.87 1.64
CA ILE A 175 19.07 15.10 0.40
C ILE A 175 17.90 14.11 0.30
N ALA A 176 18.14 12.81 0.53
CA ALA A 176 17.13 11.77 0.46
C ALA A 176 15.98 12.01 1.47
N LEU A 177 16.31 12.44 2.70
CA LEU A 177 15.32 12.74 3.73
C LEU A 177 14.55 14.03 3.44
N ARG A 178 15.21 15.05 2.87
CA ARG A 178 14.53 16.28 2.40
C ARG A 178 13.52 15.95 1.31
N ALA A 179 13.95 15.21 0.28
CA ALA A 179 13.08 14.77 -0.81
C ALA A 179 11.90 13.93 -0.30
N ALA A 180 12.15 12.98 0.62
CA ALA A 180 11.11 12.18 1.23
C ALA A 180 10.09 13.00 2.03
N ALA A 181 10.56 13.99 2.82
CA ALA A 181 9.68 14.87 3.60
C ALA A 181 8.79 15.72 2.69
N VAL A 182 9.35 16.36 1.65
CA VAL A 182 8.60 17.17 0.69
C VAL A 182 7.59 16.32 -0.07
N ARG A 183 8.02 15.17 -0.64
CA ARG A 183 7.14 14.26 -1.39
C ARG A 183 5.94 13.80 -0.55
N ARG A 184 6.18 13.36 0.70
CA ARG A 184 5.13 12.92 1.61
C ARG A 184 4.20 14.05 2.01
N GLY A 185 4.77 15.22 2.33
CA GLY A 185 4.02 16.37 2.81
C GLY A 185 3.10 16.99 1.76
N LEU A 186 3.56 17.11 0.51
CA LEU A 186 2.76 17.67 -0.59
C LEU A 186 1.72 16.67 -1.12
N ALA A 187 1.96 15.36 -1.02
CA ALA A 187 1.00 14.31 -1.38
C ALA A 187 -0.02 13.98 -0.27
N GLU A 188 0.05 14.66 0.89
CA GLU A 188 -0.83 14.38 2.04
C GLU A 188 -2.28 14.79 1.75
N ARG A 189 -3.22 13.94 2.17
CA ARG A 189 -4.66 14.16 1.99
C ARG A 189 -5.27 15.10 3.03
N SER A 190 -4.71 15.13 4.23
CA SER A 190 -5.18 16.01 5.31
C SER A 190 -4.66 17.43 5.09
N ASP A 191 -5.58 18.40 4.98
CA ASP A 191 -5.24 19.82 4.82
C ASP A 191 -4.40 20.34 5.99
N ALA A 192 -4.66 19.86 7.21
CA ALA A 192 -3.91 20.26 8.40
C ALA A 192 -2.45 19.78 8.36
N VAL A 193 -2.18 18.59 7.82
CA VAL A 193 -0.83 18.05 7.66
C VAL A 193 -0.15 18.67 6.45
N ARG A 194 -0.86 18.79 5.31
CA ARG A 194 -0.36 19.48 4.11
C ARG A 194 0.01 20.93 4.41
N GLY A 195 -0.81 21.64 5.18
CA GLY A 195 -0.51 23.01 5.62
C GLY A 195 0.75 23.11 6.49
N ALA A 196 1.00 22.12 7.37
CA ALA A 196 2.23 22.04 8.14
C ALA A 196 3.47 21.78 7.26
N ALA A 197 3.34 20.92 6.24
CA ALA A 197 4.39 20.63 5.27
C ALA A 197 4.70 21.85 4.39
N ILE A 198 3.69 22.58 3.93
CA ILE A 198 3.87 23.86 3.20
C ILE A 198 4.56 24.89 4.12
N GLY A 199 4.20 24.89 5.41
CA GLY A 199 4.89 25.71 6.43
C GLY A 199 6.39 25.39 6.54
N MET A 200 6.73 24.10 6.52
CA MET A 200 8.11 23.62 6.47
C MET A 200 8.83 24.12 5.20
N LEU A 201 8.21 23.95 4.05
CA LEU A 201 8.79 24.37 2.77
C LEU A 201 9.04 25.89 2.72
N LYS A 202 8.08 26.70 3.24
CA LYS A 202 8.27 28.16 3.38
C LYS A 202 9.46 28.51 4.27
N ARG A 203 9.62 27.80 5.40
CA ARG A 203 10.74 28.03 6.30
C ARG A 203 12.07 27.63 5.66
N TRP A 204 12.09 26.56 4.88
CA TRP A 204 13.29 26.18 4.12
C TRP A 204 13.62 27.22 3.05
N HIS A 205 12.61 27.72 2.31
CA HIS A 205 12.81 28.80 1.35
C HIS A 205 13.36 30.09 2.01
N ASP A 206 12.85 30.45 3.20
CA ASP A 206 13.39 31.55 3.98
C ASP A 206 14.86 31.32 4.44
N ALA A 207 15.23 30.05 4.72
CA ALA A 207 16.60 29.68 5.10
C ALA A 207 17.61 29.81 3.93
N PHE A 208 17.13 29.75 2.69
CA PHE A 208 17.90 30.05 1.49
C PHE A 208 17.72 31.52 1.02
N GLU A 209 17.37 32.44 1.93
CA GLU A 209 17.19 33.86 1.66
C GLU A 209 16.17 34.18 0.56
N GLY A 210 15.23 33.25 0.30
CA GLY A 210 14.25 33.38 -0.77
C GLY A 210 14.75 32.92 -2.15
N ASP A 211 15.96 32.39 -2.25
CA ASP A 211 16.47 31.79 -3.49
C ASP A 211 15.84 30.39 -3.74
N VAL A 212 14.97 30.37 -4.73
CA VAL A 212 14.26 29.14 -5.13
C VAL A 212 15.23 28.13 -5.78
N LEU A 213 16.22 28.62 -6.54
CA LEU A 213 17.18 27.72 -7.21
C LEU A 213 18.08 27.04 -6.20
N ALA A 214 18.53 27.75 -5.17
CA ALA A 214 19.28 27.15 -4.07
C ALA A 214 18.46 26.11 -3.30
N LEU A 215 17.17 26.36 -3.10
CA LEU A 215 16.27 25.37 -2.50
C LEU A 215 16.11 24.12 -3.36
N ILE A 216 15.94 24.28 -4.68
CA ILE A 216 15.80 23.15 -5.62
C ILE A 216 17.12 22.34 -5.71
N ALA A 217 18.27 23.04 -5.72
CA ALA A 217 19.58 22.41 -5.65
C ALA A 217 19.74 21.59 -4.37
N ALA A 218 19.27 22.11 -3.24
CA ALA A 218 19.27 21.38 -1.97
C ALA A 218 18.38 20.13 -1.95
N LEU A 219 17.43 20.00 -2.90
CA LEU A 219 16.60 18.80 -3.10
C LEU A 219 17.20 17.84 -4.13
N ASP A 220 18.32 18.18 -4.78
CA ASP A 220 18.87 17.45 -5.91
C ASP A 220 17.84 17.28 -7.04
N ALA A 221 17.65 18.37 -7.78
CA ALA A 221 16.65 18.46 -8.85
C ALA A 221 16.82 17.38 -9.93
N GLU A 222 18.03 16.94 -10.18
CA GLU A 222 18.32 15.91 -11.19
C GLU A 222 17.82 14.53 -10.75
N SER A 223 18.10 14.15 -9.51
CA SER A 223 17.66 12.86 -8.96
C SER A 223 16.18 12.87 -8.46
N ASN A 224 15.67 14.05 -8.05
CA ASN A 224 14.34 14.20 -7.46
C ASN A 224 13.48 15.24 -8.20
N GLU A 225 13.40 15.13 -9.52
CA GLU A 225 12.67 16.06 -10.39
C GLU A 225 11.22 16.30 -9.97
N ASP A 226 10.50 15.23 -9.66
CA ASP A 226 9.09 15.28 -9.23
C ASP A 226 8.91 16.09 -7.94
N VAL A 227 9.86 15.96 -7.01
CA VAL A 227 9.86 16.69 -5.73
C VAL A 227 10.21 18.15 -5.95
N ALA A 228 11.23 18.44 -6.76
CA ALA A 228 11.63 19.80 -7.10
C ALA A 228 10.50 20.55 -7.79
N ALA A 229 9.88 19.96 -8.82
CA ALA A 229 8.73 20.55 -9.50
C ALA A 229 7.54 20.77 -8.57
N SER A 230 7.22 19.79 -7.70
CA SER A 230 6.13 19.94 -6.73
C SER A 230 6.40 21.03 -5.69
N ALA A 231 7.65 21.19 -5.28
CA ALA A 231 8.06 22.26 -4.35
C ALA A 231 7.86 23.64 -4.99
N VAL A 232 8.27 23.83 -6.25
CA VAL A 232 8.06 25.09 -6.98
C VAL A 232 6.56 25.40 -7.09
N ARG A 233 5.73 24.43 -7.51
CA ARG A 233 4.27 24.60 -7.58
C ARG A 233 3.68 25.00 -6.23
N ALA A 234 4.08 24.34 -5.15
CA ALA A 234 3.59 24.67 -3.81
C ALA A 234 4.02 26.10 -3.37
N LEU A 235 5.21 26.57 -3.78
CA LEU A 235 5.65 27.95 -3.53
C LEU A 235 4.87 28.96 -4.36
N ILE A 236 4.47 28.64 -5.58
CA ILE A 236 3.57 29.46 -6.42
C ILE A 236 2.17 29.50 -5.78
N GLU A 237 1.57 28.36 -5.46
CA GLU A 237 0.25 28.26 -4.80
C GLU A 237 0.17 29.08 -3.51
N CYS A 238 1.22 29.06 -2.70
CA CYS A 238 1.24 29.78 -1.43
C CYS A 238 1.71 31.24 -1.53
N GLY A 239 1.94 31.74 -2.76
CA GLY A 239 2.27 33.15 -3.06
C GLY A 239 3.69 33.57 -2.69
N ARG A 240 4.62 32.64 -2.48
CA ARG A 240 6.05 32.95 -2.30
C ARG A 240 6.72 33.28 -3.63
N ILE A 241 6.29 32.61 -4.69
CA ILE A 241 6.67 32.90 -6.07
C ILE A 241 5.46 33.55 -6.75
N LYS A 242 5.62 34.76 -7.24
CA LYS A 242 4.56 35.46 -7.98
C LYS A 242 4.89 35.38 -9.46
N LEU A 243 4.07 34.70 -10.23
CA LEU A 243 4.28 34.48 -11.66
C LEU A 243 4.44 35.78 -12.46
N GLY A 244 3.69 36.84 -12.09
CA GLY A 244 3.82 38.17 -12.75
C GLY A 244 5.18 38.80 -12.53
N ASP A 245 5.71 38.76 -11.29
CA ASP A 245 7.02 39.33 -10.95
C ASP A 245 8.15 38.57 -11.66
N VAL A 246 8.02 37.24 -11.76
CA VAL A 246 8.97 36.37 -12.46
C VAL A 246 8.98 36.67 -13.96
N ALA A 247 7.81 36.77 -14.59
CA ALA A 247 7.69 37.09 -16.00
C ALA A 247 8.28 38.45 -16.31
N GLN A 248 8.03 39.49 -15.48
CA GLN A 248 8.62 40.82 -15.65
C GLN A 248 10.14 40.77 -15.52
N SER A 249 10.67 40.03 -14.52
CA SER A 249 12.14 39.87 -14.37
C SER A 249 12.80 39.18 -15.56
N ALA A 250 12.10 38.22 -16.20
CA ALA A 250 12.58 37.57 -17.41
C ALA A 250 12.64 38.51 -18.60
N VAL A 251 11.64 39.37 -18.75
CA VAL A 251 11.60 40.43 -19.80
C VAL A 251 12.68 41.46 -19.59
N ASP A 252 12.88 41.95 -18.35
CA ASP A 252 13.88 42.96 -17.99
C ASP A 252 15.33 42.44 -18.07
N GLY A 253 15.52 41.15 -18.33
CA GLY A 253 16.84 40.52 -18.41
C GLY A 253 17.57 40.39 -17.07
N ASN A 254 16.87 40.62 -15.96
CA ASN A 254 17.37 40.52 -14.58
C ASN A 254 17.10 39.16 -13.96
N ALA A 255 16.62 38.18 -14.75
CA ALA A 255 16.35 36.85 -14.25
C ALA A 255 17.65 36.19 -13.78
N ALA A 256 17.71 35.87 -12.49
CA ALA A 256 18.80 35.10 -11.93
C ALA A 256 18.98 33.80 -12.78
N ASN A 257 20.23 33.55 -13.19
CA ASN A 257 20.64 32.36 -13.94
C ASN A 257 20.07 32.20 -15.37
N GLY A 258 20.04 33.31 -16.14
CA GLY A 258 19.83 33.22 -17.60
C GLY A 258 18.45 32.62 -17.96
N GLY A 259 17.40 33.47 -17.98
CA GLY A 259 16.09 33.03 -18.44
C GLY A 259 16.15 32.39 -19.84
N LEU A 260 15.13 31.69 -20.25
CA LEU A 260 15.04 30.95 -21.53
C LEU A 260 15.37 31.81 -22.78
N ARG A 261 15.22 33.11 -22.70
CA ARG A 261 15.55 34.06 -23.77
C ARG A 261 17.06 34.29 -24.00
N ARG A 262 17.92 33.87 -23.06
CA ARG A 262 19.39 33.98 -23.20
C ARG A 262 20.04 32.72 -23.80
N ALA A 263 19.30 32.00 -24.62
CA ALA A 263 19.72 30.78 -25.27
C ALA A 263 21.09 30.81 -25.98
N ASN A 264 21.59 31.99 -26.33
CA ASN A 264 22.84 32.19 -27.04
C ASN A 264 24.08 32.38 -26.15
N ASP A 265 23.94 32.41 -24.82
CA ASP A 265 25.06 32.52 -23.90
C ASP A 265 25.91 31.24 -23.93
N ALA A 266 27.23 31.38 -23.79
CA ALA A 266 28.15 30.26 -23.89
C ALA A 266 28.00 29.19 -22.82
N GLU A 267 27.34 29.51 -21.71
CA GLU A 267 27.16 28.62 -20.57
C GLU A 267 25.92 27.71 -20.71
N LEU A 268 26.07 26.47 -20.23
CA LEU A 268 24.95 25.54 -20.11
C LEU A 268 24.02 25.97 -18.94
N MET A 269 22.71 25.79 -19.11
CA MET A 269 21.75 26.03 -18.05
C MET A 269 21.92 25.00 -16.94
N ALA A 270 21.84 25.44 -15.67
CA ALA A 270 21.85 24.53 -14.52
C ALA A 270 20.56 23.67 -14.45
N PRO A 271 20.64 22.43 -13.96
CA PRO A 271 19.47 21.54 -13.83
C PRO A 271 18.31 22.17 -13.06
N GLU A 272 18.60 22.89 -12.00
CA GLU A 272 17.64 23.58 -11.16
C GLU A 272 16.88 24.68 -11.93
N ALA A 273 17.61 25.43 -12.73
CA ALA A 273 17.03 26.49 -13.57
C ALA A 273 16.11 25.91 -14.63
N ALA A 274 16.47 24.78 -15.24
CA ALA A 274 15.64 24.12 -16.23
C ALA A 274 14.30 23.62 -15.62
N VAL A 275 14.33 22.98 -14.46
CA VAL A 275 13.11 22.56 -13.74
C VAL A 275 12.26 23.78 -13.35
N TYR A 276 12.88 24.82 -12.82
CA TYR A 276 12.20 26.05 -12.42
C TYR A 276 11.45 26.68 -13.59
N TRP A 277 12.14 26.95 -14.70
CA TRP A 277 11.54 27.60 -15.87
C TRP A 277 10.46 26.74 -16.53
N ARG A 278 10.66 25.43 -16.61
CA ARG A 278 9.60 24.52 -17.08
C ARG A 278 8.33 24.66 -16.25
N VAL A 279 8.45 24.57 -14.92
CA VAL A 279 7.29 24.67 -14.03
C VAL A 279 6.63 26.04 -14.11
N VAL A 280 7.40 27.13 -14.19
CA VAL A 280 6.85 28.49 -14.34
C VAL A 280 6.04 28.60 -15.63
N CYS A 281 6.56 28.12 -16.77
CA CYS A 281 5.84 28.15 -18.05
C CYS A 281 4.56 27.28 -18.00
N GLU A 282 4.63 26.06 -17.43
CA GLU A 282 3.48 25.18 -17.26
C GLU A 282 2.37 25.85 -16.40
N GLU A 283 2.74 26.50 -15.29
CA GLU A 283 1.80 27.18 -14.40
C GLU A 283 1.20 28.46 -15.02
N LEU A 284 1.97 29.22 -15.80
CA LEU A 284 1.46 30.36 -16.58
C LEU A 284 0.42 29.90 -17.60
N GLN A 285 0.71 28.82 -18.35
CA GLN A 285 -0.20 28.23 -19.32
C GLN A 285 -1.47 27.69 -18.66
N ALA A 286 -1.32 26.95 -17.55
CA ALA A 286 -2.46 26.41 -16.79
C ALA A 286 -3.37 27.53 -16.29
N ALA A 287 -2.78 28.60 -15.73
CA ALA A 287 -3.51 29.75 -15.24
C ALA A 287 -4.18 30.57 -16.36
N ALA A 288 -3.57 30.65 -17.54
CA ALA A 288 -4.18 31.26 -18.72
C ALA A 288 -5.37 30.43 -19.23
N SER A 289 -5.20 29.10 -19.31
CA SER A 289 -6.24 28.16 -19.73
C SER A 289 -7.44 28.16 -18.79
N GLU A 290 -7.21 28.18 -17.48
CA GLU A 290 -8.27 28.27 -16.47
C GLU A 290 -9.05 29.59 -16.59
N SER A 291 -8.35 30.73 -16.72
CA SER A 291 -8.97 32.05 -16.91
C SER A 291 -9.76 32.12 -18.22
N GLY A 292 -9.26 31.47 -19.29
CA GLY A 292 -9.95 31.34 -20.58
C GLY A 292 -11.23 30.51 -20.47
N ALA A 293 -11.20 29.36 -19.76
CA ALA A 293 -12.36 28.54 -19.50
C ALA A 293 -13.41 29.27 -18.64
N GLN A 294 -12.98 30.05 -17.64
CA GLN A 294 -13.86 30.92 -16.87
C GLN A 294 -14.49 32.01 -17.74
N ALA A 295 -13.73 32.62 -18.67
CA ALA A 295 -14.27 33.60 -19.62
C ALA A 295 -15.31 32.97 -20.57
N ALA A 296 -15.08 31.74 -21.04
CA ALA A 296 -16.01 31.03 -21.91
C ALA A 296 -17.35 30.70 -21.21
N SER A 297 -17.32 30.44 -19.90
CA SER A 297 -18.50 30.12 -19.10
C SER A 297 -19.22 31.35 -18.48
N ALA A 298 -18.55 32.53 -18.45
CA ALA A 298 -19.07 33.74 -17.86
C ALA A 298 -19.88 34.56 -18.85
N VAL A 299 -20.71 35.49 -18.36
CA VAL A 299 -21.52 36.40 -19.15
C VAL A 299 -21.26 37.86 -18.73
N GLY A 300 -21.22 38.75 -19.71
CA GLY A 300 -21.10 40.21 -19.49
C GLY A 300 -19.72 40.63 -18.99
N GLN A 301 -19.69 41.53 -18.00
CA GLN A 301 -18.44 42.14 -17.53
C GLN A 301 -17.45 41.11 -16.94
N ARG A 302 -17.93 40.03 -16.35
CA ARG A 302 -17.07 38.95 -15.83
C ARG A 302 -16.31 38.24 -16.97
N GLN A 303 -16.98 38.03 -18.10
CA GLN A 303 -16.35 37.48 -19.29
C GLN A 303 -15.16 38.29 -19.77
N VAL A 304 -15.34 39.60 -19.87
CA VAL A 304 -14.30 40.56 -20.31
C VAL A 304 -13.11 40.56 -19.35
N VAL A 305 -13.36 40.58 -18.04
CA VAL A 305 -12.31 40.56 -17.02
C VAL A 305 -11.52 39.26 -17.08
N SER A 306 -12.20 38.12 -17.12
CA SER A 306 -11.51 36.80 -17.18
C SER A 306 -10.72 36.64 -18.49
N ALA A 307 -11.22 37.12 -19.61
CA ALA A 307 -10.50 37.15 -20.89
C ALA A 307 -9.26 38.04 -20.85
N ALA A 308 -9.35 39.24 -20.21
CA ALA A 308 -8.19 40.12 -20.02
C ALA A 308 -7.11 39.48 -19.15
N VAL A 309 -7.49 38.83 -18.05
CA VAL A 309 -6.56 38.09 -17.16
C VAL A 309 -5.91 36.89 -17.90
N ALA A 310 -6.64 36.20 -18.74
CA ALA A 310 -6.06 35.14 -19.59
C ALA A 310 -5.06 35.70 -20.58
N GLY A 311 -5.36 36.88 -21.21
CA GLY A 311 -4.45 37.59 -22.11
C GLY A 311 -3.16 38.03 -21.43
N GLU A 312 -3.25 38.64 -20.23
CA GLU A 312 -2.08 39.04 -19.43
C GLU A 312 -1.15 37.84 -19.11
N LYS A 313 -1.72 36.67 -18.82
CA LYS A 313 -0.94 35.47 -18.50
C LYS A 313 -0.28 34.86 -19.74
N LEU A 314 -0.95 34.89 -20.89
CA LEU A 314 -0.34 34.49 -22.16
C LEU A 314 0.79 35.46 -22.57
N GLU A 315 0.61 36.78 -22.43
CA GLU A 315 1.65 37.74 -22.66
C GLU A 315 2.87 37.54 -21.72
N ALA A 316 2.60 37.19 -20.46
CA ALA A 316 3.63 36.84 -19.50
C ALA A 316 4.37 35.55 -19.91
N LEU A 317 3.69 34.55 -20.41
CA LEU A 317 4.27 33.31 -20.91
C LEU A 317 5.14 33.57 -22.16
N GLU A 318 4.64 34.34 -23.13
CA GLU A 318 5.41 34.77 -24.30
C GLU A 318 6.62 35.57 -23.91
N GLY A 319 6.53 36.39 -22.83
CA GLY A 319 7.65 37.13 -22.24
C GLY A 319 8.76 36.25 -21.69
N VAL A 320 8.45 35.05 -21.19
CA VAL A 320 9.41 34.09 -20.62
C VAL A 320 10.01 33.17 -21.68
N LEU A 321 9.20 32.68 -22.61
CA LEU A 321 9.63 31.77 -23.67
C LEU A 321 10.56 32.45 -24.69
N PRO A 322 11.44 31.69 -25.40
CA PRO A 322 12.16 32.23 -26.57
C PRO A 322 11.19 32.78 -27.61
N VAL A 323 11.70 33.67 -28.47
CA VAL A 323 10.87 34.39 -29.45
C VAL A 323 10.25 33.47 -30.48
N ASN A 324 10.95 32.40 -30.83
CA ASN A 324 10.48 31.39 -31.80
C ASN A 324 10.89 29.98 -31.37
N ALA A 325 10.22 28.99 -31.94
CA ALA A 325 10.47 27.58 -31.63
C ALA A 325 11.89 27.12 -32.04
N ILE A 326 12.50 27.76 -33.05
CA ILE A 326 13.85 27.44 -33.53
C ILE A 326 14.90 27.79 -32.46
N ASP A 327 14.77 28.94 -31.81
CA ASP A 327 15.68 29.33 -30.71
C ASP A 327 15.60 28.33 -29.52
N LEU A 328 14.41 27.84 -29.23
CA LEU A 328 14.23 26.80 -28.19
C LEU A 328 14.84 25.48 -28.63
N LEU A 329 14.67 25.05 -29.88
CA LEU A 329 15.30 23.88 -30.46
C LEU A 329 16.81 23.94 -30.45
N ASP A 330 17.39 25.10 -30.76
CA ASP A 330 18.84 25.31 -30.72
C ASP A 330 19.37 25.18 -29.29
N LEU A 331 18.63 25.73 -28.32
CA LEU A 331 18.94 25.55 -26.88
C LEU A 331 18.91 24.10 -26.47
N ILE A 332 17.84 23.36 -26.78
CA ILE A 332 17.70 21.93 -26.49
C ILE A 332 18.82 21.13 -27.16
N SER A 333 19.08 21.38 -28.46
CA SER A 333 20.11 20.70 -29.23
C SER A 333 21.52 20.94 -28.66
N LYS A 334 21.80 22.14 -28.18
CA LYS A 334 23.06 22.47 -27.51
C LYS A 334 23.27 21.62 -26.27
N HIS A 335 22.27 21.60 -25.34
CA HIS A 335 22.35 20.84 -24.11
C HIS A 335 22.45 19.32 -24.37
N ALA A 336 21.68 18.81 -25.33
CA ALA A 336 21.74 17.40 -25.70
C ALA A 336 23.11 16.98 -26.25
N ARG A 337 23.76 17.82 -27.05
CA ARG A 337 25.10 17.58 -27.60
C ARG A 337 26.20 17.62 -26.55
N GLU A 338 26.08 18.51 -25.58
CA GLU A 338 27.05 18.65 -24.48
C GLU A 338 26.83 17.62 -23.36
N GLY A 339 25.93 16.65 -23.54
CA GLY A 339 25.63 15.60 -22.55
C GLY A 339 24.67 16.01 -21.43
N ALA A 340 24.17 17.25 -21.40
CA ALA A 340 23.20 17.72 -20.42
C ALA A 340 21.77 17.25 -20.78
N LYS A 341 21.57 15.93 -20.93
CA LYS A 341 20.29 15.32 -21.31
C LYS A 341 19.15 15.63 -20.35
N PHE A 342 19.45 15.76 -19.06
CA PHE A 342 18.44 16.15 -18.07
C PHE A 342 17.84 17.51 -18.38
N VAL A 343 18.70 18.52 -18.62
CA VAL A 343 18.26 19.89 -18.95
C VAL A 343 17.48 19.90 -20.26
N ALA A 344 18.02 19.25 -21.29
CA ALA A 344 17.33 19.13 -22.59
C ALA A 344 15.93 18.51 -22.42
N ARG A 345 15.77 17.49 -21.57
CA ARG A 345 14.50 16.85 -21.26
C ARG A 345 13.52 17.78 -20.54
N GLN A 346 14.01 18.66 -19.65
CA GLN A 346 13.15 19.65 -19.00
C GLN A 346 12.61 20.69 -20.00
N LEU A 347 13.37 21.02 -21.02
CA LEU A 347 13.00 22.01 -22.03
C LEU A 347 12.09 21.45 -23.13
N LEU A 348 12.14 20.16 -23.42
CA LEU A 348 11.35 19.53 -24.49
C LEU A 348 9.83 19.80 -24.41
N PRO A 349 9.16 19.67 -23.23
CA PRO A 349 7.72 19.92 -23.14
C PRO A 349 7.32 21.38 -23.44
N LEU A 350 8.27 22.31 -23.36
CA LEU A 350 8.02 23.71 -23.69
C LEU A 350 7.79 23.93 -25.19
N LEU A 351 8.20 23.01 -26.04
CA LEU A 351 7.90 23.06 -27.48
C LEU A 351 6.39 22.99 -27.75
N ASP A 352 5.63 22.27 -26.94
CA ASP A 352 4.16 22.19 -27.04
C ASP A 352 3.47 23.53 -26.68
N LEU A 353 4.18 24.43 -26.00
CA LEU A 353 3.71 25.78 -25.67
C LEU A 353 4.05 26.79 -26.77
N MET A 354 4.88 26.40 -27.73
CA MET A 354 5.27 27.24 -28.87
C MET A 354 4.31 27.04 -30.05
N ASP A 355 4.35 27.96 -31.03
CA ASP A 355 3.57 27.83 -32.25
C ASP A 355 4.17 26.73 -33.16
N MET A 356 3.65 25.52 -33.00
CA MET A 356 3.99 24.34 -33.84
C MET A 356 3.20 24.30 -35.16
N ALA A 357 2.40 25.29 -35.50
CA ALA A 357 1.79 25.44 -36.81
C ALA A 357 2.86 25.75 -37.90
N ASP A 358 4.00 26.33 -37.51
CA ASP A 358 5.14 26.55 -38.40
C ASP A 358 5.75 25.22 -38.89
N ALA A 359 5.80 25.03 -40.19
CA ALA A 359 6.37 23.84 -40.84
C ALA A 359 7.88 23.69 -40.59
N ALA A 360 8.62 24.82 -40.44
CA ALA A 360 10.05 24.78 -40.18
C ALA A 360 10.32 24.29 -38.73
N ALA A 361 9.53 24.79 -37.77
CA ALA A 361 9.60 24.34 -36.39
C ALA A 361 9.31 22.83 -36.24
N ARG A 362 8.21 22.33 -36.84
CA ARG A 362 7.89 20.88 -36.82
C ARG A 362 9.01 20.03 -37.41
N LYS A 363 9.51 20.43 -38.59
CA LYS A 363 10.58 19.71 -39.27
C LYS A 363 11.89 19.72 -38.47
N GLY A 364 12.24 20.85 -37.86
CA GLY A 364 13.40 20.97 -37.01
C GLY A 364 13.28 20.10 -35.74
N THR A 365 12.11 20.09 -35.13
CA THR A 365 11.83 19.24 -33.97
C THR A 365 11.89 17.76 -34.31
N ALA A 366 11.28 17.33 -35.41
CA ALA A 366 11.35 15.96 -35.90
C ALA A 366 12.80 15.52 -36.18
N ALA A 367 13.61 16.39 -36.81
CA ALA A 367 15.01 16.11 -37.08
C ALA A 367 15.86 16.00 -35.80
N LEU A 368 15.59 16.82 -34.78
CA LEU A 368 16.21 16.69 -33.46
C LEU A 368 15.88 15.36 -32.81
N CYS A 369 14.60 15.00 -32.75
CA CYS A 369 14.16 13.74 -32.17
C CYS A 369 14.77 12.55 -32.92
N ASP A 370 14.77 12.56 -34.26
CA ASP A 370 15.35 11.50 -35.10
C ASP A 370 16.85 11.33 -34.79
N ALA A 371 17.61 12.42 -34.76
CA ALA A 371 19.06 12.36 -34.48
C ALA A 371 19.37 11.83 -33.07
N GLN A 372 18.54 12.17 -32.05
CA GLN A 372 18.75 11.72 -30.70
C GLN A 372 18.28 10.26 -30.48
N LEU A 373 17.20 9.83 -31.13
CA LEU A 373 16.70 8.45 -31.06
C LEU A 373 17.62 7.44 -31.76
N ARG A 374 18.33 7.86 -32.82
CA ARG A 374 19.36 7.06 -33.52
C ARG A 374 20.70 7.03 -32.79
N ALA A 375 20.90 7.83 -31.75
CA ALA A 375 22.16 7.81 -31.01
C ALA A 375 22.34 6.45 -30.28
N PRO A 376 23.50 5.80 -30.41
CA PRO A 376 23.75 4.52 -29.77
C PRO A 376 23.65 4.67 -28.25
N PRO A 377 23.28 3.59 -27.52
CA PRO A 377 23.29 3.60 -26.08
C PRO A 377 24.69 3.94 -25.59
N GLN A 378 24.80 4.89 -24.65
CA GLN A 378 26.08 5.17 -24.02
C GLN A 378 26.52 3.90 -23.28
N ALA A 379 27.74 3.42 -23.57
CA ALA A 379 28.34 2.31 -22.83
C ALA A 379 28.31 2.67 -21.33
N ALA A 380 27.64 1.84 -20.52
CA ALA A 380 27.74 1.96 -19.09
C ALA A 380 29.23 1.84 -18.72
N ASP A 381 29.75 2.80 -17.92
CA ASP A 381 31.10 2.69 -17.38
C ASP A 381 31.30 1.29 -16.80
N GLU A 382 32.43 0.66 -17.15
CA GLU A 382 32.81 -0.73 -16.84
C GLU A 382 33.03 -0.94 -15.32
N CYS A 383 32.04 -0.75 -14.52
CA CYS A 383 32.07 -1.09 -13.10
C CYS A 383 30.93 -2.05 -12.73
N HIS A 384 31.34 -3.30 -12.54
CA HIS A 384 30.61 -4.46 -12.02
C HIS A 384 29.77 -5.28 -13.02
N LEU A 385 30.48 -6.22 -13.63
CA LEU A 385 29.94 -7.45 -14.21
C LEU A 385 29.41 -8.38 -13.07
N ASP A 386 28.18 -8.19 -12.69
CA ASP A 386 27.40 -9.25 -12.05
C ASP A 386 26.37 -9.79 -13.03
N VAL A 387 26.19 -11.09 -13.07
CA VAL A 387 25.35 -11.82 -14.04
C VAL A 387 23.87 -11.39 -14.00
N CYS A 388 23.43 -10.70 -12.95
CA CYS A 388 22.17 -9.99 -12.87
C CYS A 388 22.21 -8.55 -13.41
N GLY A 389 23.38 -8.03 -13.74
CA GLY A 389 23.58 -6.63 -14.11
C GLY A 389 23.10 -6.24 -15.50
N ALA A 390 22.89 -7.19 -16.43
CA ALA A 390 22.43 -6.89 -17.79
C ALA A 390 20.98 -6.36 -17.83
N VAL A 391 20.13 -6.73 -16.85
CA VAL A 391 18.77 -6.17 -16.69
C VAL A 391 18.81 -4.81 -16.02
N SER A 392 19.88 -4.51 -15.29
CA SER A 392 20.07 -3.30 -14.49
C SER A 392 20.73 -2.15 -15.24
N SER A 393 21.40 -2.39 -16.38
CA SER A 393 22.10 -1.33 -17.12
C SER A 393 21.14 -0.31 -17.74
N TYR A 394 19.94 -0.74 -18.18
CA TYR A 394 18.88 0.17 -18.56
C TYR A 394 18.30 0.95 -17.37
N ALA A 395 18.33 0.38 -16.17
CA ALA A 395 17.90 1.04 -14.95
C ALA A 395 18.97 1.99 -14.35
N LYS A 396 20.25 1.79 -14.70
CA LYS A 396 21.39 2.62 -14.21
C LYS A 396 21.88 3.68 -15.20
N GLY A 397 21.64 3.51 -16.51
CA GLY A 397 22.10 4.43 -17.56
C GLY A 397 21.09 5.49 -18.01
N GLY A 398 19.87 5.45 -17.47
CA GLY A 398 18.76 6.34 -17.80
C GLY A 398 17.44 5.59 -17.59
N ASP A 399 16.51 6.19 -16.88
CA ASP A 399 15.19 5.63 -16.59
C ASP A 399 14.24 5.60 -17.83
N GLY A 400 14.78 5.75 -19.02
CA GLY A 400 14.04 5.83 -20.28
C GLY A 400 13.17 7.09 -20.41
N ARG A 401 13.33 8.06 -19.53
CA ARG A 401 12.54 9.30 -19.53
C ARG A 401 12.91 10.20 -20.70
N TRP A 402 14.20 10.17 -21.10
CA TRP A 402 14.67 10.95 -22.26
C TRP A 402 14.01 10.42 -23.55
N GLU A 403 14.10 9.14 -23.80
CA GLU A 403 13.52 8.49 -24.96
C GLU A 403 11.99 8.66 -25.01
N ARG A 404 11.32 8.49 -23.85
CA ARG A 404 9.88 8.75 -23.72
C ARG A 404 9.51 10.18 -24.06
N SER A 405 10.27 11.17 -23.58
CA SER A 405 10.03 12.58 -23.90
C SER A 405 10.21 12.85 -25.40
N LEU A 406 11.24 12.26 -26.03
CA LEU A 406 11.45 12.40 -27.48
C LEU A 406 10.31 11.77 -28.30
N VAL A 407 9.85 10.59 -27.92
CA VAL A 407 8.73 9.90 -28.59
C VAL A 407 7.44 10.71 -28.42
N THR A 408 7.18 11.28 -27.24
CA THR A 408 6.02 12.15 -27.01
C THR A 408 6.04 13.38 -27.90
N VAL A 409 7.17 14.07 -27.99
CA VAL A 409 7.33 15.26 -28.85
C VAL A 409 7.27 14.92 -30.32
N MET A 410 7.80 13.73 -30.74
CA MET A 410 7.74 13.27 -32.12
C MET A 410 6.30 13.18 -32.64
N LYS A 411 5.33 12.85 -31.78
CA LYS A 411 3.91 12.82 -32.14
C LYS A 411 3.34 14.17 -32.52
N SER A 412 3.74 15.24 -31.83
CA SER A 412 3.30 16.58 -32.15
C SER A 412 3.83 17.08 -33.49
N CYS A 413 4.91 16.45 -34.01
CA CYS A 413 5.52 16.82 -35.29
C CYS A 413 4.84 16.19 -36.51
N HIS A 414 4.08 15.12 -36.31
CA HIS A 414 3.46 14.35 -37.39
C HIS A 414 1.94 14.58 -37.47
N ASN A 415 1.37 14.42 -38.68
CA ASN A 415 -0.06 14.66 -38.92
C ASN A 415 -0.94 13.50 -38.45
N SER A 416 -0.38 12.28 -38.38
CA SER A 416 -1.09 11.10 -37.88
C SER A 416 -0.25 10.31 -36.89
N PRO A 417 -0.89 9.61 -35.95
CA PRO A 417 -0.18 8.70 -35.03
C PRO A 417 0.56 7.56 -35.77
N SER A 418 0.06 7.14 -36.94
CA SER A 418 0.68 6.10 -37.77
C SER A 418 2.00 6.60 -38.37
N ASP A 419 2.04 7.85 -38.88
CA ASP A 419 3.25 8.46 -39.42
C ASP A 419 4.32 8.65 -38.33
N ALA A 420 3.89 9.07 -37.14
CA ALA A 420 4.79 9.20 -35.97
C ALA A 420 5.36 7.83 -35.56
N ALA A 421 4.53 6.80 -35.53
CA ALA A 421 4.96 5.43 -35.21
C ALA A 421 5.96 4.92 -36.27
N ALA A 422 5.67 5.10 -37.56
CA ALA A 422 6.58 4.71 -38.64
C ALA A 422 7.94 5.42 -38.54
N ALA A 423 7.95 6.70 -38.20
CA ALA A 423 9.19 7.46 -38.01
C ALA A 423 10.05 6.93 -36.87
N VAL A 424 9.45 6.62 -35.71
CA VAL A 424 10.18 6.05 -34.57
C VAL A 424 10.65 4.62 -34.87
N PHE A 425 9.85 3.81 -35.55
CA PHE A 425 10.27 2.46 -35.97
C PHE A 425 11.43 2.50 -36.94
N ALA A 426 11.45 3.48 -37.88
CA ALA A 426 12.61 3.70 -38.73
C ALA A 426 13.87 4.10 -37.97
N CYS A 427 13.74 4.86 -36.86
CA CYS A 427 14.87 5.14 -35.95
C CYS A 427 15.35 3.86 -35.26
N ALA A 428 14.42 3.01 -34.82
CA ALA A 428 14.72 1.74 -34.16
C ALA A 428 15.42 0.74 -35.13
N ASP A 429 14.98 0.65 -36.39
CA ASP A 429 15.63 -0.17 -37.42
C ASP A 429 17.07 0.31 -37.70
N ALA A 430 17.25 1.64 -37.81
CA ALA A 430 18.58 2.23 -38.04
C ALA A 430 19.56 1.93 -36.89
N LEU A 431 19.09 1.92 -35.62
CA LEU A 431 19.92 1.54 -34.48
C LEU A 431 20.46 0.12 -34.57
N ILE A 432 19.67 -0.81 -35.10
CA ILE A 432 20.14 -2.20 -35.32
C ILE A 432 21.09 -2.31 -36.49
N GLU A 433 20.80 -1.65 -37.61
CA GLU A 433 21.67 -1.66 -38.79
C GLU A 433 23.03 -1.04 -38.52
N ASP A 434 23.07 0.09 -37.76
CA ASP A 434 24.29 0.85 -37.51
C ASP A 434 25.18 0.24 -36.42
N VAL A 435 24.59 -0.35 -35.40
CA VAL A 435 25.34 -0.78 -34.18
C VAL A 435 25.40 -2.30 -34.05
N GLY A 436 24.34 -3.04 -34.37
CA GLY A 436 24.29 -4.51 -34.43
C GLY A 436 24.53 -5.24 -33.10
N THR A 437 24.47 -4.55 -31.95
CA THR A 437 24.68 -5.13 -30.63
C THR A 437 23.35 -5.55 -29.98
N PRO A 438 23.35 -6.53 -29.07
CA PRO A 438 22.14 -6.89 -28.32
C PRO A 438 21.53 -5.71 -27.54
N ASP A 439 22.37 -4.78 -27.06
CA ASP A 439 21.90 -3.60 -26.30
C ASP A 439 21.19 -2.61 -27.23
N ALA A 440 21.70 -2.41 -28.44
CA ALA A 440 21.00 -1.60 -29.46
C ALA A 440 19.67 -2.21 -29.86
N HIS A 441 19.59 -3.55 -29.99
CA HIS A 441 18.33 -4.24 -30.28
C HIS A 441 17.33 -4.09 -29.11
N ALA A 442 17.78 -4.21 -27.86
CA ALA A 442 16.92 -3.99 -26.70
C ALA A 442 16.42 -2.53 -26.61
N GLN A 443 17.28 -1.55 -26.95
CA GLN A 443 16.90 -0.13 -27.03
C GLN A 443 15.89 0.12 -28.18
N ALA A 444 16.08 -0.47 -29.33
CA ALA A 444 15.17 -0.36 -30.46
C ALA A 444 13.77 -0.90 -30.11
N LEU A 445 13.71 -2.07 -29.47
CA LEU A 445 12.45 -2.63 -28.96
C LEU A 445 11.82 -1.77 -27.86
N PHE A 446 12.63 -1.18 -26.99
CA PHE A 446 12.14 -0.24 -25.97
C PHE A 446 11.49 0.99 -26.61
N LEU A 447 12.12 1.60 -27.62
CA LEU A 447 11.53 2.72 -28.38
C LEU A 447 10.21 2.33 -29.03
N ALA A 448 10.14 1.16 -29.64
CA ALA A 448 8.91 0.61 -30.22
C ALA A 448 7.83 0.43 -29.15
N SER A 449 8.18 -0.07 -27.97
CA SER A 449 7.23 -0.23 -26.86
C SER A 449 6.64 1.10 -26.39
N LEU A 450 7.43 2.17 -26.31
CA LEU A 450 6.97 3.50 -25.93
C LEU A 450 5.91 4.05 -26.91
N VAL A 451 6.12 3.84 -28.19
CA VAL A 451 5.13 4.23 -29.20
C VAL A 451 3.83 3.44 -29.05
N LEU A 452 3.94 2.11 -28.91
CA LEU A 452 2.77 1.23 -28.78
C LEU A 452 1.98 1.49 -27.48
N GLU A 453 2.63 1.85 -26.37
CA GLU A 453 1.96 2.19 -25.11
C GLU A 453 1.03 3.40 -25.23
N GLU A 454 1.40 4.36 -26.04
CA GLU A 454 0.67 5.61 -26.20
C GLU A 454 -0.26 5.63 -27.43
N CYS A 455 -0.19 4.62 -28.30
CA CYS A 455 -1.06 4.55 -29.48
C CYS A 455 -2.48 4.11 -29.12
N PRO A 456 -3.51 4.84 -29.58
CA PRO A 456 -4.89 4.37 -29.51
C PRO A 456 -5.05 3.08 -30.32
N ARG A 457 -6.02 2.24 -29.93
CA ARG A 457 -6.31 0.99 -30.63
C ARG A 457 -6.76 1.24 -32.06
N HIS A 458 -6.30 0.42 -32.95
CA HIS A 458 -6.68 0.42 -34.40
C HIS A 458 -6.41 1.74 -35.13
N VAL A 459 -5.43 2.53 -34.64
CA VAL A 459 -5.06 3.81 -35.30
C VAL A 459 -3.79 3.67 -36.13
N VAL A 460 -2.89 2.77 -35.75
CA VAL A 460 -1.65 2.52 -36.50
C VAL A 460 -1.95 1.55 -37.64
N ASP A 461 -1.39 1.78 -38.82
CA ASP A 461 -1.60 0.96 -40.00
C ASP A 461 -1.02 -0.44 -39.84
N ALA A 462 -1.74 -1.45 -40.33
CA ALA A 462 -1.34 -2.85 -40.22
C ALA A 462 0.04 -3.13 -40.87
N ASP A 463 0.35 -2.48 -41.99
CA ASP A 463 1.64 -2.64 -42.68
C ASP A 463 2.82 -2.15 -41.83
N VAL A 464 2.63 -1.06 -41.07
CA VAL A 464 3.65 -0.51 -40.17
C VAL A 464 3.96 -1.47 -39.02
N VAL A 465 2.91 -2.13 -38.50
CA VAL A 465 3.10 -3.09 -37.39
C VAL A 465 3.65 -4.42 -37.91
N GLU A 466 3.24 -4.90 -39.04
CA GLU A 466 3.83 -6.12 -39.64
C GLU A 466 5.31 -5.91 -39.94
N ALA A 467 5.72 -4.73 -40.42
CA ALA A 467 7.13 -4.37 -40.58
C ALA A 467 7.87 -4.46 -39.24
N LEU A 468 7.32 -3.82 -38.14
CA LEU A 468 7.86 -3.89 -36.79
C LEU A 468 8.00 -5.34 -36.32
N MET A 469 6.98 -6.16 -36.51
CA MET A 469 6.99 -7.56 -36.13
C MET A 469 8.09 -8.34 -36.87
N ALA A 470 8.26 -8.11 -38.16
CA ALA A 470 9.20 -8.83 -38.99
C ALA A 470 10.66 -8.42 -38.72
N THR A 471 10.94 -7.12 -38.54
CA THR A 471 12.29 -6.59 -38.41
C THR A 471 12.81 -6.66 -36.97
N LEU A 472 11.99 -6.38 -35.97
CA LEU A 472 12.42 -6.18 -34.59
C LEU A 472 11.93 -7.28 -33.64
N VAL A 473 10.59 -7.55 -33.63
CA VAL A 473 9.99 -8.34 -32.54
C VAL A 473 10.26 -9.84 -32.73
N ARG A 474 9.95 -10.42 -33.89
CA ARG A 474 10.17 -11.86 -34.15
C ARG A 474 11.65 -12.28 -33.98
N PRO A 475 12.63 -11.55 -34.54
CA PRO A 475 14.06 -11.85 -34.28
C PRO A 475 14.44 -11.72 -32.80
N GLY A 476 13.88 -10.74 -32.09
CA GLY A 476 14.15 -10.49 -30.69
C GLY A 476 13.63 -11.57 -29.74
N VAL A 477 12.48 -12.19 -30.02
CA VAL A 477 11.94 -13.31 -29.23
C VAL A 477 12.90 -14.51 -29.17
N THR A 478 13.65 -14.77 -30.26
CA THR A 478 14.60 -15.90 -30.35
C THR A 478 16.04 -15.52 -29.95
N SER A 479 16.26 -14.28 -29.49
CA SER A 479 17.59 -13.79 -29.09
C SER A 479 18.17 -14.55 -27.91
N THR A 480 19.49 -14.72 -27.88
CA THR A 480 20.23 -15.27 -26.74
C THR A 480 20.20 -14.32 -25.53
N SER A 481 20.08 -13.01 -25.74
CA SER A 481 20.00 -12.01 -24.69
C SER A 481 18.61 -11.99 -24.01
N ALA A 482 18.56 -12.18 -22.70
CA ALA A 482 17.32 -12.09 -21.92
C ALA A 482 16.70 -10.68 -21.95
N ALA A 483 17.52 -9.62 -22.03
CA ALA A 483 17.05 -8.25 -22.15
C ALA A 483 16.28 -8.03 -23.45
N VAL A 484 16.82 -8.51 -24.57
CA VAL A 484 16.15 -8.45 -25.88
C VAL A 484 14.84 -9.23 -25.88
N ARG A 485 14.84 -10.48 -25.37
CA ARG A 485 13.61 -11.29 -25.26
C ARG A 485 12.55 -10.61 -24.40
N ARG A 486 12.97 -10.00 -23.28
CA ARG A 486 12.05 -9.28 -22.38
C ARG A 486 11.34 -8.13 -23.09
N GLU A 487 12.06 -7.26 -23.79
CA GLU A 487 11.47 -6.14 -24.51
C GLU A 487 10.66 -6.62 -25.73
N SER A 488 11.08 -7.70 -26.41
CA SER A 488 10.28 -8.30 -27.49
C SER A 488 8.95 -8.84 -26.97
N VAL A 489 8.94 -9.54 -25.84
CA VAL A 489 7.71 -10.05 -25.19
C VAL A 489 6.81 -8.90 -24.76
N ARG A 490 7.39 -7.78 -24.28
CA ARG A 490 6.64 -6.55 -23.98
C ARG A 490 5.99 -5.96 -25.22
N CYS A 491 6.74 -5.75 -26.30
CA CYS A 491 6.21 -5.26 -27.56
C CYS A 491 5.09 -6.17 -28.10
N LEU A 492 5.27 -7.49 -28.00
CA LEU A 492 4.29 -8.47 -28.45
C LEU A 492 2.97 -8.34 -27.68
N GLY A 493 3.03 -8.15 -26.37
CA GLY A 493 1.85 -7.87 -25.54
C GLY A 493 1.13 -6.58 -25.97
N LEU A 494 1.88 -5.50 -26.23
CA LEU A 494 1.35 -4.22 -26.70
C LEU A 494 0.74 -4.31 -28.10
N VAL A 495 1.37 -5.04 -29.02
CA VAL A 495 0.81 -5.32 -30.35
C VAL A 495 -0.53 -6.03 -30.22
N GLY A 496 -0.64 -7.05 -29.36
CA GLY A 496 -1.91 -7.72 -29.08
C GLY A 496 -2.98 -6.79 -28.49
N ILE A 497 -2.59 -5.77 -27.73
CA ILE A 497 -3.50 -4.74 -27.19
C ILE A 497 -3.98 -3.78 -28.30
N VAL A 498 -3.05 -3.30 -29.12
CA VAL A 498 -3.32 -2.26 -30.13
C VAL A 498 -4.10 -2.83 -31.34
N PHE A 499 -3.74 -4.02 -31.80
CA PHE A 499 -4.30 -4.65 -33.01
C PHE A 499 -5.33 -5.74 -32.74
N GLY A 500 -5.28 -6.36 -31.57
CA GLY A 500 -6.14 -7.47 -31.22
C GLY A 500 -5.51 -8.84 -31.45
N VAL A 501 -5.86 -9.80 -30.59
CA VAL A 501 -5.31 -11.16 -30.59
C VAL A 501 -5.69 -12.00 -31.82
N ARG A 502 -6.66 -11.57 -32.62
CA ARG A 502 -7.11 -12.27 -33.85
C ARG A 502 -6.44 -11.74 -35.11
N ALA A 503 -5.80 -10.60 -35.06
CA ALA A 503 -5.20 -9.96 -36.24
C ALA A 503 -4.00 -10.72 -36.77
N ASP A 504 -3.26 -11.43 -35.92
CA ASP A 504 -2.06 -12.22 -36.20
C ASP A 504 -2.29 -13.74 -36.06
N ASP A 505 -3.53 -14.20 -36.23
CA ASP A 505 -3.93 -15.60 -36.06
C ASP A 505 -3.52 -16.20 -34.70
N GLY A 506 -3.45 -15.35 -33.65
CA GLY A 506 -3.08 -15.71 -32.29
C GLY A 506 -1.58 -15.99 -32.06
N GLU A 507 -0.70 -15.55 -32.97
CA GLU A 507 0.77 -15.68 -32.83
C GLU A 507 1.23 -15.04 -31.53
N CYS A 508 0.78 -13.80 -31.22
CA CYS A 508 1.11 -13.09 -30.00
C CYS A 508 0.81 -13.92 -28.74
N VAL A 509 -0.39 -14.52 -28.69
CA VAL A 509 -0.82 -15.30 -27.52
C VAL A 509 0.03 -16.56 -27.36
N ARG A 510 0.28 -17.29 -28.46
CA ARG A 510 1.11 -18.52 -28.42
C ARG A 510 2.53 -18.24 -27.96
N VAL A 511 3.16 -17.18 -28.46
CA VAL A 511 4.53 -16.80 -28.08
C VAL A 511 4.58 -16.31 -26.61
N LEU A 512 3.63 -15.49 -26.17
CA LEU A 512 3.54 -15.04 -24.79
C LEU A 512 3.36 -16.20 -23.81
N ARG A 513 2.58 -17.22 -24.18
CA ARG A 513 2.43 -18.45 -23.37
C ARG A 513 3.71 -19.26 -23.31
N ALA A 514 4.40 -19.42 -24.44
CA ALA A 514 5.68 -20.11 -24.49
C ALA A 514 6.71 -19.38 -23.60
N ALA A 515 6.74 -18.06 -23.64
CA ALA A 515 7.58 -17.25 -22.78
C ALA A 515 7.22 -17.43 -21.29
N LEU A 516 5.93 -17.47 -20.92
CA LEU A 516 5.49 -17.67 -19.53
C LEU A 516 5.93 -19.02 -18.97
N CYS A 517 5.86 -20.08 -19.79
CA CYS A 517 6.13 -21.46 -19.33
C CYS A 517 7.64 -21.81 -19.32
N GLY A 518 8.45 -21.23 -20.24
CA GLY A 518 9.79 -21.78 -20.51
C GLY A 518 10.96 -20.80 -20.49
N ASP A 519 10.77 -19.51 -20.23
CA ASP A 519 11.86 -18.51 -20.25
C ASP A 519 12.40 -18.21 -18.84
N CYS A 520 13.37 -17.32 -18.73
CA CYS A 520 13.91 -16.85 -17.46
C CYS A 520 12.87 -16.00 -16.68
N PRO A 521 13.00 -15.86 -15.33
CA PRO A 521 11.99 -15.21 -14.49
C PRO A 521 11.64 -13.78 -14.93
N ALA A 522 12.61 -13.00 -15.42
CA ALA A 522 12.41 -11.63 -15.88
C ALA A 522 11.48 -11.56 -17.12
N VAL A 523 11.64 -12.47 -18.07
CA VAL A 523 10.80 -12.56 -19.27
C VAL A 523 9.42 -13.13 -18.92
N ARG A 524 9.36 -14.18 -18.10
CA ARG A 524 8.12 -14.78 -17.59
C ARG A 524 7.22 -13.74 -16.89
N ALA A 525 7.80 -12.86 -16.07
CA ALA A 525 7.04 -11.81 -15.38
C ALA A 525 6.40 -10.81 -16.36
N VAL A 526 7.09 -10.45 -17.44
CA VAL A 526 6.53 -9.58 -18.49
C VAL A 526 5.43 -10.31 -19.26
N ALA A 527 5.65 -11.59 -19.60
CA ALA A 527 4.66 -12.42 -20.26
C ALA A 527 3.37 -12.58 -19.43
N ALA A 528 3.50 -12.80 -18.10
CA ALA A 528 2.36 -12.89 -17.19
C ALA A 528 1.54 -11.58 -17.16
N ARG A 529 2.20 -10.42 -17.14
CA ARG A 529 1.53 -9.11 -17.22
C ARG A 529 0.82 -8.92 -18.56
N ALA A 530 1.51 -9.17 -19.67
CA ALA A 530 0.95 -9.03 -21.00
C ALA A 530 -0.28 -9.92 -21.21
N LEU A 531 -0.21 -11.21 -20.84
CA LEU A 531 -1.34 -12.13 -20.91
C LEU A 531 -2.49 -11.71 -19.98
N GLY A 532 -2.18 -11.20 -18.78
CA GLY A 532 -3.17 -10.63 -17.87
C GLY A 532 -3.91 -9.43 -18.46
N ASP A 533 -3.19 -8.50 -19.08
CA ASP A 533 -3.76 -7.32 -19.72
C ASP A 533 -4.59 -7.70 -20.96
N LEU A 534 -4.13 -8.64 -21.78
CA LEU A 534 -4.90 -9.20 -22.91
C LEU A 534 -6.16 -9.91 -22.42
N ALA A 535 -6.08 -10.70 -21.33
CA ALA A 535 -7.23 -11.36 -20.73
C ALA A 535 -8.25 -10.36 -20.17
N LEU A 536 -7.80 -9.22 -19.63
CA LEU A 536 -8.69 -8.13 -19.21
C LEU A 536 -9.47 -7.54 -20.39
N LEU A 537 -8.88 -7.48 -21.55
CA LEU A 537 -9.48 -6.89 -22.75
C LEU A 537 -10.40 -7.88 -23.47
N TYR A 538 -9.91 -9.07 -23.76
CA TYR A 538 -10.57 -10.04 -24.63
C TYR A 538 -11.27 -11.17 -23.88
N GLY A 539 -10.84 -11.47 -22.64
CA GLY A 539 -11.30 -12.59 -21.83
C GLY A 539 -10.36 -13.78 -21.93
N VAL A 540 -10.29 -14.56 -20.85
CA VAL A 540 -9.45 -15.77 -20.79
C VAL A 540 -9.83 -16.79 -21.86
N GLN A 541 -11.12 -16.99 -22.12
CA GLN A 541 -11.61 -17.93 -23.10
C GLN A 541 -11.13 -17.63 -24.53
N ALA A 542 -11.15 -16.34 -24.93
CA ALA A 542 -10.67 -15.93 -26.26
C ALA A 542 -9.14 -16.15 -26.43
N LEU A 543 -8.37 -16.11 -25.34
CA LEU A 543 -6.94 -16.43 -25.38
C LEU A 543 -6.72 -17.95 -25.40
N ASP A 544 -7.59 -18.73 -24.77
CA ASP A 544 -7.51 -20.19 -24.72
C ASP A 544 -7.93 -20.84 -26.07
N GLU A 545 -8.71 -20.16 -26.92
CA GLU A 545 -9.01 -20.59 -28.31
C GLU A 545 -7.76 -20.77 -29.15
N HIS A 546 -6.66 -20.11 -28.81
CA HIS A 546 -5.37 -20.17 -29.53
C HIS A 546 -4.39 -21.19 -28.95
N ASN A 547 -4.82 -22.03 -27.98
CA ASN A 547 -3.97 -23.04 -27.36
C ASN A 547 -3.70 -24.19 -28.35
N PRO A 548 -2.49 -24.78 -28.36
CA PRO A 548 -2.21 -26.00 -29.11
C PRO A 548 -3.06 -27.17 -28.55
N SER A 549 -3.41 -28.13 -29.41
CA SER A 549 -4.12 -29.34 -28.97
C SER A 549 -3.25 -30.15 -28.01
N ALA A 550 -3.84 -30.59 -26.89
CA ALA A 550 -3.16 -31.40 -25.88
C ALA A 550 -2.99 -32.87 -26.30
N GLU A 551 -3.60 -33.33 -27.40
CA GLU A 551 -3.58 -34.75 -27.78
C GLU A 551 -2.21 -35.19 -28.33
N GLY A 552 -1.53 -36.04 -27.58
CA GLY A 552 -0.27 -36.66 -27.97
C GLY A 552 1.00 -35.86 -27.73
N CYS A 553 0.94 -34.80 -26.93
CA CYS A 553 2.04 -33.88 -26.69
C CYS A 553 3.01 -34.35 -25.58
N GLU A 554 4.30 -33.98 -25.71
CA GLU A 554 5.30 -34.08 -24.64
C GLU A 554 4.94 -33.19 -23.43
N PRO A 555 5.45 -33.47 -22.20
CA PRO A 555 5.10 -32.68 -20.99
C PRO A 555 5.27 -31.18 -21.12
N ALA A 556 6.29 -30.71 -21.84
CA ALA A 556 6.52 -29.30 -22.10
C ALA A 556 5.43 -28.66 -22.99
N GLN A 557 4.90 -29.43 -23.96
CA GLN A 557 3.81 -28.99 -24.83
C GLN A 557 2.47 -29.06 -24.10
N ALA A 558 2.30 -29.99 -23.15
CA ALA A 558 1.11 -30.08 -22.32
C ALA A 558 0.92 -28.83 -21.43
N ALA A 559 2.02 -28.24 -20.91
CA ALA A 559 1.97 -26.98 -20.18
C ALA A 559 1.49 -25.79 -21.05
N LEU A 560 1.83 -25.77 -22.34
CA LEU A 560 1.36 -24.75 -23.29
C LEU A 560 -0.13 -24.92 -23.64
N ALA A 561 -0.66 -26.14 -23.56
CA ALA A 561 -2.06 -26.45 -23.81
C ALA A 561 -2.96 -26.20 -22.60
N ALA A 562 -2.38 -26.03 -21.39
CA ALA A 562 -3.15 -25.74 -20.17
C ALA A 562 -3.94 -24.42 -20.29
N PRO A 563 -5.13 -24.30 -19.66
CA PRO A 563 -5.84 -23.02 -19.58
C PRO A 563 -4.96 -21.89 -18.99
N LEU A 564 -5.15 -20.67 -19.45
CA LEU A 564 -4.36 -19.52 -18.93
C LEU A 564 -4.47 -19.35 -17.42
N GLU A 565 -5.64 -19.59 -16.88
CA GLU A 565 -5.89 -19.60 -15.43
C GLU A 565 -4.92 -20.53 -14.69
N THR A 566 -4.79 -21.76 -15.18
CA THR A 566 -3.92 -22.79 -14.61
C THR A 566 -2.46 -22.37 -14.69
N ALA A 567 -2.00 -21.86 -15.83
CA ALA A 567 -0.64 -21.39 -16.02
C ALA A 567 -0.28 -20.20 -15.09
N LEU A 568 -1.21 -19.28 -14.88
CA LEU A 568 -1.01 -18.17 -13.94
C LEU A 568 -1.02 -18.65 -12.48
N LEU A 569 -1.87 -19.60 -12.11
CA LEU A 569 -1.89 -20.18 -10.75
C LEU A 569 -0.62 -20.97 -10.47
N GLU A 570 -0.13 -21.75 -11.42
CA GLU A 570 1.15 -22.45 -11.31
C GLU A 570 2.31 -21.47 -11.13
N ALA A 571 2.33 -20.37 -11.88
CA ALA A 571 3.33 -19.32 -11.75
C ALA A 571 3.31 -18.63 -10.36
N VAL A 572 2.14 -18.53 -9.72
CA VAL A 572 2.02 -18.06 -8.34
C VAL A 572 2.56 -19.09 -7.34
N ASP A 573 2.34 -20.38 -7.59
CA ASP A 573 2.67 -21.47 -6.65
C ASP A 573 4.14 -21.93 -6.74
N GLU A 574 4.81 -21.84 -7.92
CA GLU A 574 6.19 -22.27 -8.13
C GLU A 574 7.19 -21.55 -7.19
N GLU A 575 7.09 -20.25 -7.04
CA GLU A 575 7.95 -19.48 -6.12
C GLU A 575 7.62 -19.75 -4.63
N TYR A 576 6.50 -20.39 -4.37
CA TYR A 576 6.05 -20.72 -3.03
C TYR A 576 6.71 -22.01 -2.48
N GLY A 577 7.11 -22.93 -3.38
CA GLY A 577 7.74 -24.21 -3.03
C GLY A 577 9.18 -24.05 -2.54
N ASP A 578 9.94 -23.13 -3.13
CA ASP A 578 11.36 -22.95 -2.83
C ASP A 578 11.63 -22.11 -1.56
N ASP A 579 10.71 -21.26 -1.15
CA ASP A 579 10.88 -20.37 0.02
C ASP A 579 10.62 -21.08 1.38
N VAL A 580 9.92 -22.21 1.38
CA VAL A 580 9.62 -22.92 2.64
C VAL A 580 10.82 -23.68 3.18
N GLU A 581 11.73 -24.15 2.32
CA GLU A 581 12.92 -24.91 2.76
C GLU A 581 14.14 -24.00 3.07
N LYS A 582 14.23 -22.79 2.50
CA LYS A 582 15.36 -21.86 2.73
C LYS A 582 15.19 -20.95 3.95
N ASN A 583 13.99 -20.88 4.56
CA ASN A 583 13.65 -19.95 5.64
C ASN A 583 14.18 -20.34 7.04
N SER A 584 14.99 -21.37 7.16
CA SER A 584 15.52 -21.80 8.46
C SER A 584 16.96 -21.34 8.75
N GLN A 585 17.64 -20.60 7.85
CA GLN A 585 19.06 -20.33 8.01
C GLN A 585 19.57 -18.90 7.70
N ASP A 586 18.78 -17.98 7.14
CA ASP A 586 19.28 -16.63 6.86
C ASP A 586 18.64 -15.60 7.80
N GLU A 587 19.28 -15.33 8.93
CA GLU A 587 19.18 -14.07 9.67
C GLU A 587 19.81 -12.99 8.78
N VAL A 588 18.96 -12.10 8.23
CA VAL A 588 19.40 -10.96 7.40
C VAL A 588 20.06 -9.95 8.32
N ASP A 589 21.34 -9.70 8.11
CA ASP A 589 22.15 -8.71 8.81
C ASP A 589 21.55 -7.30 8.65
N GLU A 590 21.29 -6.61 9.76
CA GLU A 590 20.73 -5.24 9.78
C GLU A 590 21.64 -4.19 9.10
N SER A 591 22.90 -4.54 8.81
CA SER A 591 23.86 -3.64 8.16
C SER A 591 23.58 -3.41 6.65
N ASP A 592 22.88 -4.32 5.97
CA ASP A 592 22.57 -4.20 4.53
C ASP A 592 21.41 -3.23 4.22
N MET A 593 20.67 -2.77 5.23
CA MET A 593 19.57 -1.80 5.03
C MET A 593 20.05 -0.35 4.79
N LEU A 594 21.30 -0.04 5.03
CA LEU A 594 21.87 1.32 4.92
C LEU A 594 22.58 1.60 3.60
N THR A 595 22.82 0.60 2.78
CA THR A 595 23.43 0.77 1.46
C THR A 595 22.37 0.56 0.36
N GLY A 596 22.39 1.38 -0.68
CA GLY A 596 21.39 1.39 -1.79
C GLY A 596 21.17 0.03 -2.51
N GLY A 597 21.81 -1.04 -2.08
CA GLY A 597 21.60 -2.42 -2.53
C GLY A 597 20.22 -2.99 -2.18
N ALA A 598 19.64 -2.57 -1.05
CA ALA A 598 18.32 -3.03 -0.62
C ALA A 598 17.19 -2.60 -1.57
N ALA A 599 17.26 -1.37 -2.10
CA ALA A 599 16.25 -0.86 -3.03
C ALA A 599 16.26 -1.59 -4.38
N ALA A 600 17.43 -2.02 -4.86
CA ALA A 600 17.56 -2.80 -6.10
C ALA A 600 17.07 -4.25 -5.91
N ALA A 601 17.38 -4.87 -4.77
CA ALA A 601 16.86 -6.20 -4.43
C ALA A 601 15.35 -6.22 -4.21
N ASP A 602 14.77 -5.16 -3.64
CA ASP A 602 13.32 -5.01 -3.48
C ASP A 602 12.62 -4.80 -4.84
N ALA A 603 13.21 -4.02 -5.75
CA ALA A 603 12.70 -3.85 -7.11
C ALA A 603 12.73 -5.17 -7.91
N GLU A 604 13.74 -6.01 -7.72
CA GLU A 604 13.87 -7.32 -8.37
C GLU A 604 12.84 -8.33 -7.81
N ARG A 605 12.60 -8.32 -6.49
CA ARG A 605 11.55 -9.13 -5.85
C ARG A 605 10.14 -8.68 -6.25
N ASP A 606 9.94 -7.38 -6.43
CA ASP A 606 8.68 -6.83 -6.94
C ASP A 606 8.40 -7.17 -8.41
N ALA A 607 9.44 -7.47 -9.18
CA ALA A 607 9.35 -7.92 -10.57
C ALA A 607 9.13 -9.45 -10.69
N SER A 608 8.92 -10.17 -9.60
CA SER A 608 8.77 -11.62 -9.59
C SER A 608 7.58 -12.12 -10.42
N VAL A 609 7.72 -13.32 -11.00
CA VAL A 609 6.68 -13.97 -11.81
C VAL A 609 5.40 -14.13 -11.00
N ALA A 610 5.52 -14.57 -9.74
CA ALA A 610 4.38 -14.75 -8.84
C ALA A 610 3.64 -13.44 -8.56
N THR A 611 4.38 -12.33 -8.38
CA THR A 611 3.77 -11.00 -8.20
C THR A 611 3.01 -10.58 -9.46
N ALA A 612 3.60 -10.74 -10.65
CA ALA A 612 2.95 -10.40 -11.91
C ALA A 612 1.69 -11.24 -12.18
N ALA A 613 1.77 -12.57 -11.94
CA ALA A 613 0.64 -13.48 -12.11
C ALA A 613 -0.48 -13.20 -11.08
N GLY A 614 -0.12 -12.96 -9.82
CA GLY A 614 -1.09 -12.62 -8.76
C GLY A 614 -1.80 -11.29 -9.00
N GLU A 615 -1.08 -10.26 -9.48
CA GLU A 615 -1.69 -8.99 -9.91
C GLU A 615 -2.65 -9.18 -11.09
N ALA A 616 -2.28 -9.98 -12.09
CA ALA A 616 -3.12 -10.27 -13.25
C ALA A 616 -4.42 -10.95 -12.82
N LEU A 617 -4.34 -11.99 -11.99
CA LEU A 617 -5.51 -12.70 -11.46
C LEU A 617 -6.40 -11.79 -10.60
N ALA A 618 -5.81 -10.97 -9.71
CA ALA A 618 -6.56 -10.03 -8.89
C ALA A 618 -7.33 -9.00 -9.74
N LYS A 619 -6.68 -8.43 -10.77
CA LYS A 619 -7.30 -7.50 -11.72
C LYS A 619 -8.43 -8.17 -12.52
N LEU A 620 -8.22 -9.40 -12.99
CA LEU A 620 -9.22 -10.18 -13.74
C LEU A 620 -10.49 -10.40 -12.90
N ILE A 621 -10.34 -10.90 -11.67
CA ILE A 621 -11.47 -11.11 -10.76
C ILE A 621 -12.19 -9.80 -10.45
N LEU A 622 -11.44 -8.73 -10.14
CA LEU A 622 -12.04 -7.44 -9.79
C LEU A 622 -12.81 -6.81 -10.97
N ARG A 623 -12.31 -6.99 -12.20
CA ARG A 623 -12.91 -6.34 -13.38
C ARG A 623 -14.01 -7.17 -14.03
N ARG A 624 -13.83 -8.49 -14.15
CA ARG A 624 -14.74 -9.40 -14.85
C ARG A 624 -15.61 -10.27 -13.92
N GLY A 625 -15.29 -10.35 -12.63
CA GLY A 625 -16.08 -11.07 -11.63
C GLY A 625 -16.14 -12.58 -11.87
N VAL A 626 -17.33 -13.15 -11.76
CA VAL A 626 -17.59 -14.60 -11.86
C VAL A 626 -17.23 -15.19 -13.24
N ARG A 627 -17.18 -14.36 -14.26
CA ARG A 627 -16.85 -14.76 -15.66
C ARG A 627 -15.36 -14.57 -15.99
N ALA A 628 -14.54 -14.24 -15.01
CA ALA A 628 -13.13 -13.96 -15.21
C ALA A 628 -12.35 -15.20 -15.59
N VAL A 629 -12.62 -16.32 -14.93
CA VAL A 629 -11.92 -17.60 -14.97
C VAL A 629 -12.91 -18.75 -14.73
N ALA A 630 -12.49 -20.00 -14.90
CA ALA A 630 -13.35 -21.16 -14.71
C ALA A 630 -13.77 -21.34 -13.24
N ASP A 631 -12.84 -21.23 -12.29
CA ASP A 631 -13.11 -21.27 -10.84
C ASP A 631 -12.60 -20.04 -10.11
N PRO A 632 -13.39 -18.93 -10.13
CA PRO A 632 -13.00 -17.70 -9.46
C PRO A 632 -12.86 -17.85 -7.93
N ALA A 633 -13.58 -18.79 -7.31
CA ALA A 633 -13.49 -18.99 -5.86
C ALA A 633 -12.17 -19.64 -5.47
N ALA A 634 -11.68 -20.60 -6.25
CA ALA A 634 -10.36 -21.19 -6.05
C ALA A 634 -9.24 -20.16 -6.23
N VAL A 635 -9.34 -19.29 -7.23
CA VAL A 635 -8.37 -18.20 -7.44
C VAL A 635 -8.35 -17.24 -6.25
N VAL A 636 -9.51 -16.78 -5.77
CA VAL A 636 -9.58 -15.90 -4.59
C VAL A 636 -9.00 -16.58 -3.36
N ALA A 637 -9.28 -17.87 -3.15
CA ALA A 637 -8.72 -18.62 -2.03
C ALA A 637 -7.18 -18.75 -2.11
N ARG A 638 -6.61 -18.89 -3.31
CA ARG A 638 -5.14 -18.87 -3.50
C ARG A 638 -4.57 -17.50 -3.19
N LEU A 639 -5.19 -16.41 -3.65
CA LEU A 639 -4.76 -15.05 -3.33
C LEU A 639 -4.84 -14.75 -1.83
N VAL A 640 -5.84 -15.26 -1.10
CA VAL A 640 -5.90 -15.20 0.36
C VAL A 640 -4.69 -15.89 0.99
N ARG A 641 -4.34 -17.10 0.51
CA ARG A 641 -3.15 -17.80 0.99
C ARG A 641 -1.88 -16.98 0.76
N CYS A 642 -1.70 -16.42 -0.44
CA CYS A 642 -0.56 -15.54 -0.76
C CYS A 642 -0.48 -14.33 0.18
N TYR A 643 -1.62 -13.67 0.46
CA TYR A 643 -1.67 -12.49 1.32
C TYR A 643 -1.21 -12.76 2.75
N PHE A 644 -1.58 -13.91 3.33
CA PHE A 644 -1.21 -14.24 4.70
C PHE A 644 0.17 -14.89 4.86
N ASN A 645 0.71 -15.47 3.78
CA ASN A 645 2.00 -16.13 3.80
C ASN A 645 3.13 -15.28 3.18
N VAL A 646 2.78 -14.19 2.48
CA VAL A 646 3.77 -13.25 1.95
C VAL A 646 4.38 -12.45 3.09
N ASP A 647 5.69 -12.50 3.23
CA ASP A 647 6.41 -11.51 4.01
C ASP A 647 6.33 -10.17 3.27
N ALA A 648 5.65 -9.21 3.86
CA ALA A 648 5.49 -7.87 3.26
C ALA A 648 6.84 -7.17 3.00
N ARG A 649 7.90 -7.56 3.72
CA ARG A 649 9.26 -7.05 3.49
C ARG A 649 9.90 -7.67 2.24
N ARG A 650 9.53 -8.92 1.91
CA ARG A 650 10.09 -9.63 0.75
C ARG A 650 9.36 -9.34 -0.55
N ARG A 651 8.03 -9.08 -0.50
CA ARG A 651 7.17 -8.82 -1.68
C ARG A 651 6.21 -7.65 -1.42
N PRO A 652 6.72 -6.43 -1.24
CA PRO A 652 5.92 -5.28 -0.85
C PRO A 652 4.81 -4.96 -1.86
N ARG A 653 5.08 -5.10 -3.15
CA ARG A 653 4.12 -4.85 -4.23
C ARG A 653 2.95 -5.85 -4.23
N MET A 654 3.23 -7.16 -4.06
CA MET A 654 2.19 -8.18 -3.95
C MET A 654 1.31 -7.92 -2.72
N ALA A 655 1.93 -7.69 -1.55
CA ALA A 655 1.21 -7.40 -0.32
C ALA A 655 0.33 -6.14 -0.46
N GLN A 656 0.85 -5.08 -1.08
CA GLN A 656 0.11 -3.85 -1.34
C GLN A 656 -1.05 -4.07 -2.33
N CYS A 657 -0.83 -4.80 -3.42
CA CYS A 657 -1.87 -5.14 -4.39
C CYS A 657 -3.03 -5.89 -3.71
N LEU A 658 -2.72 -6.93 -2.95
CA LEU A 658 -3.73 -7.74 -2.25
C LEU A 658 -4.40 -6.97 -1.10
N ALA A 659 -3.69 -6.08 -0.40
CA ALA A 659 -4.28 -5.20 0.61
C ALA A 659 -5.34 -4.23 0.03
N VAL A 660 -5.20 -3.84 -1.25
CA VAL A 660 -6.20 -3.03 -1.97
C VAL A 660 -7.29 -3.91 -2.59
N PHE A 661 -6.92 -5.07 -3.13
CA PHE A 661 -7.83 -5.99 -3.81
C PHE A 661 -8.97 -6.49 -2.90
N PHE A 662 -8.66 -6.99 -1.68
CA PHE A 662 -9.67 -7.59 -0.81
C PHE A 662 -10.75 -6.61 -0.34
N PRO A 663 -10.44 -5.39 0.14
CA PRO A 663 -11.49 -4.41 0.42
C PRO A 663 -12.28 -4.01 -0.83
N ALA A 664 -11.61 -3.90 -1.99
CA ALA A 664 -12.26 -3.54 -3.25
C ALA A 664 -13.26 -4.60 -3.71
N ILE A 665 -12.93 -5.92 -3.64
CA ILE A 665 -13.85 -6.98 -4.01
C ILE A 665 -15.00 -7.10 -3.00
N ALA A 666 -14.76 -6.86 -1.71
CA ALA A 666 -15.78 -6.82 -0.69
C ALA A 666 -16.78 -5.68 -0.88
N SER A 667 -16.35 -4.55 -1.44
CA SER A 667 -17.21 -3.39 -1.77
C SER A 667 -17.80 -3.43 -3.19
N ALA A 668 -17.47 -4.46 -3.99
CA ALA A 668 -17.90 -4.60 -5.38
C ALA A 668 -19.39 -5.01 -5.48
N PRO A 669 -19.99 -5.04 -6.69
CA PRO A 669 -21.34 -5.57 -6.92
C PRO A 669 -21.55 -7.00 -6.37
N ALA A 670 -22.80 -7.38 -6.13
CA ALA A 670 -23.19 -8.59 -5.40
C ALA A 670 -22.58 -9.89 -5.95
N ASP A 671 -22.42 -10.01 -7.27
CA ASP A 671 -21.81 -11.16 -7.94
C ASP A 671 -20.35 -11.38 -7.52
N ARG A 672 -19.58 -10.32 -7.40
CA ARG A 672 -18.15 -10.35 -6.99
C ARG A 672 -17.99 -10.51 -5.48
N ARG A 673 -18.85 -9.84 -4.69
CA ARG A 673 -18.88 -10.03 -3.23
C ARG A 673 -19.16 -11.48 -2.85
N ALA A 674 -20.06 -12.15 -3.56
CA ALA A 674 -20.36 -13.55 -3.35
C ALA A 674 -19.13 -14.47 -3.52
N LEU A 675 -18.11 -14.06 -4.28
CA LEU A 675 -16.85 -14.81 -4.40
C LEU A 675 -16.07 -14.86 -3.10
N VAL A 676 -16.08 -13.78 -2.30
CA VAL A 676 -15.43 -13.76 -0.98
C VAL A 676 -16.07 -14.81 -0.08
N ALA A 677 -17.40 -14.90 -0.08
CA ALA A 677 -18.12 -15.89 0.69
C ALA A 677 -17.79 -17.32 0.19
N LYS A 678 -17.92 -17.57 -1.12
CA LYS A 678 -17.65 -18.91 -1.71
C LYS A 678 -16.20 -19.36 -1.54
N SER A 679 -15.23 -18.43 -1.56
CA SER A 679 -13.80 -18.76 -1.38
C SER A 679 -13.43 -18.96 0.09
N SER A 680 -14.29 -18.56 1.04
CA SER A 680 -13.93 -18.50 2.46
C SER A 680 -13.67 -19.88 3.05
N LEU A 681 -14.51 -20.86 2.77
CA LEU A 681 -14.32 -22.23 3.25
C LEU A 681 -13.04 -22.84 2.65
N LEU A 682 -12.84 -22.68 1.34
CA LEU A 682 -11.64 -23.16 0.64
C LEU A 682 -10.36 -22.49 1.17
N SER A 683 -10.43 -21.19 1.49
CA SER A 683 -9.32 -20.45 2.10
C SER A 683 -8.93 -20.99 3.47
N LEU A 684 -9.93 -21.33 4.31
CA LEU A 684 -9.69 -21.96 5.61
C LEU A 684 -9.12 -23.38 5.46
N ARG A 685 -9.63 -24.17 4.50
CA ARG A 685 -9.11 -25.49 4.20
C ARG A 685 -7.63 -25.44 3.77
N ASN A 686 -7.28 -24.52 2.90
CA ASN A 686 -5.89 -24.30 2.45
C ASN A 686 -4.96 -23.86 3.58
N GLY A 687 -5.47 -23.10 4.56
CA GLY A 687 -4.75 -22.63 5.73
C GLY A 687 -4.86 -23.51 6.98
N ALA A 688 -5.55 -24.65 6.91
CA ALA A 688 -5.84 -25.49 8.09
C ALA A 688 -4.59 -26.03 8.80
N LYS A 689 -3.49 -26.20 8.06
CA LYS A 689 -2.19 -26.67 8.58
C LYS A 689 -1.32 -25.53 9.13
N ASP A 690 -1.70 -24.27 8.90
CA ASP A 690 -0.92 -23.10 9.25
C ASP A 690 -1.35 -22.52 10.61
N LYS A 691 -0.39 -22.10 11.42
CA LYS A 691 -0.65 -21.42 12.70
C LYS A 691 -1.45 -20.11 12.54
N GLY A 692 -1.61 -19.63 11.29
CA GLY A 692 -2.29 -18.38 10.93
C GLY A 692 -3.78 -18.48 10.65
N VAL A 693 -4.41 -19.66 10.66
CA VAL A 693 -5.83 -19.87 10.28
C VAL A 693 -6.81 -18.95 11.00
N ALA A 694 -6.55 -18.66 12.28
CA ALA A 694 -7.37 -17.73 13.06
C ALA A 694 -7.30 -16.26 12.58
N LYS A 695 -6.16 -15.84 12.03
CA LYS A 695 -6.00 -14.51 11.41
C LYS A 695 -6.76 -14.44 10.10
N VAL A 696 -6.66 -15.48 9.27
CA VAL A 696 -7.40 -15.61 8.01
C VAL A 696 -8.91 -15.53 8.28
N ALA A 697 -9.43 -16.32 9.23
CA ALA A 697 -10.85 -16.27 9.60
C ALA A 697 -11.29 -14.91 10.10
N SER A 698 -10.46 -14.25 10.93
CA SER A 698 -10.77 -12.90 11.45
C SER A 698 -10.85 -11.86 10.34
N TYR A 699 -9.97 -11.96 9.35
CA TYR A 699 -9.94 -11.06 8.22
C TYR A 699 -11.12 -11.28 7.27
N LEU A 700 -11.41 -12.54 6.92
CA LEU A 700 -12.56 -12.88 6.09
C LEU A 700 -13.88 -12.47 6.77
N ALA A 701 -14.00 -12.71 8.09
CA ALA A 701 -15.14 -12.24 8.87
C ALA A 701 -15.31 -10.71 8.79
N HIS A 702 -14.20 -9.97 8.88
CA HIS A 702 -14.23 -8.51 8.73
C HIS A 702 -14.66 -8.08 7.32
N LEU A 703 -14.15 -8.72 6.27
CA LEU A 703 -14.55 -8.44 4.88
C LEU A 703 -16.03 -8.72 4.62
N LEU A 704 -16.57 -9.78 5.21
CA LEU A 704 -18.00 -10.13 5.09
C LEU A 704 -18.89 -9.14 5.88
N ALA A 705 -18.43 -8.68 7.05
CA ALA A 705 -19.17 -7.75 7.91
C ALA A 705 -19.18 -6.30 7.36
N CYS A 706 -18.14 -5.86 6.64
CA CYS A 706 -18.07 -4.51 6.05
C CYS A 706 -19.22 -4.22 5.06
N ASN A 707 -19.95 -5.21 4.63
CA ASN A 707 -21.05 -5.09 3.66
C ASN A 707 -22.41 -4.68 4.28
N THR A 708 -22.50 -4.52 5.61
CA THR A 708 -23.75 -4.14 6.31
C THR A 708 -23.88 -2.63 6.56
N GLN A 709 -22.90 -1.80 6.14
CA GLN A 709 -23.04 -0.35 6.29
C GLN A 709 -23.98 0.22 5.24
N GLU A 710 -25.05 0.85 5.70
CA GLU A 710 -26.00 1.64 4.93
C GLU A 710 -25.26 2.77 4.24
N VAL A 711 -25.31 2.82 2.91
CA VAL A 711 -24.86 3.97 2.13
C VAL A 711 -25.98 5.00 2.18
N GLU A 712 -25.85 5.99 3.06
CA GLU A 712 -26.66 7.21 2.98
C GLU A 712 -26.28 7.97 1.70
N THR A 713 -27.01 7.76 0.62
CA THR A 713 -26.93 8.63 -0.56
C THR A 713 -27.74 9.90 -0.25
N LYS A 714 -27.04 11.01 -0.08
CA LYS A 714 -27.64 12.35 -0.10
C LYS A 714 -28.04 12.68 -1.52
N ASP A 715 -29.32 12.47 -1.88
CA ASP A 715 -29.89 13.10 -3.04
C ASP A 715 -30.30 14.52 -2.68
N GLU A 716 -29.46 15.49 -3.04
CA GLU A 716 -29.80 16.91 -3.03
C GLU A 716 -30.71 17.25 -4.23
N LYS A 717 -31.98 16.92 -4.12
CA LYS A 717 -33.03 17.60 -4.88
C LYS A 717 -34.30 17.70 -4.01
N ASP A 718 -34.66 18.94 -3.75
CA ASP A 718 -35.90 19.37 -3.10
C ASP A 718 -36.06 19.00 -1.62
N GLY A 719 -35.53 19.82 -0.75
CA GLY A 719 -36.02 20.32 0.58
C GLY A 719 -36.89 19.45 1.48
N VAL A 720 -37.04 18.14 1.24
CA VAL A 720 -37.81 17.21 2.09
C VAL A 720 -36.94 15.98 2.36
N MET A 721 -36.49 15.85 3.60
CA MET A 721 -35.81 14.64 4.09
C MET A 721 -36.80 13.47 4.04
N GLN A 722 -36.69 12.62 3.02
CA GLN A 722 -37.15 11.25 3.06
C GLN A 722 -35.94 10.33 3.03
N SER A 723 -35.61 9.75 4.17
CA SER A 723 -34.63 8.68 4.28
C SER A 723 -35.18 7.42 3.60
N SER A 724 -34.86 7.20 2.35
CA SER A 724 -35.09 5.91 1.73
C SER A 724 -33.88 5.02 1.97
N THR A 725 -33.97 4.19 3.00
CA THR A 725 -33.06 3.06 3.22
C THR A 725 -33.23 2.06 2.07
N LYS A 726 -32.40 2.13 1.03
CA LYS A 726 -32.21 1.02 0.14
C LYS A 726 -31.20 0.08 0.79
N SER A 727 -31.69 -0.93 1.53
CA SER A 727 -30.90 -2.06 1.95
C SER A 727 -30.43 -2.80 0.70
N VAL A 728 -29.12 -2.78 0.43
CA VAL A 728 -28.52 -3.63 -0.60
C VAL A 728 -28.47 -5.04 -0.02
N THR A 729 -29.52 -5.80 -0.25
CA THR A 729 -29.60 -7.21 0.13
C THR A 729 -28.55 -8.01 -0.63
N ALA A 730 -27.57 -8.63 0.11
CA ALA A 730 -26.78 -9.72 -0.42
C ALA A 730 -27.72 -10.85 -0.88
N PRO A 731 -27.39 -11.61 -1.94
CA PRO A 731 -28.26 -12.71 -2.36
C PRO A 731 -28.43 -13.70 -1.19
N ALA A 732 -29.63 -13.78 -0.66
CA ALA A 732 -29.98 -14.51 0.55
C ALA A 732 -29.57 -16.00 0.49
N VAL A 733 -29.56 -16.61 -0.69
CA VAL A 733 -29.29 -18.03 -0.92
C VAL A 733 -27.82 -18.39 -0.76
N GLY A 734 -26.89 -17.54 -1.17
CA GLY A 734 -25.44 -17.83 -1.11
C GLY A 734 -24.87 -17.80 0.31
N GLY A 735 -25.38 -16.92 1.16
CA GLY A 735 -24.97 -16.81 2.57
C GLY A 735 -25.46 -17.99 3.42
N ALA A 736 -26.69 -18.44 3.20
CA ALA A 736 -27.29 -19.57 3.90
C ALA A 736 -26.52 -20.89 3.65
N ALA A 737 -26.19 -21.18 2.40
CA ALA A 737 -25.41 -22.36 2.04
C ALA A 737 -24.02 -22.34 2.67
N LEU A 738 -23.32 -21.20 2.64
CA LEU A 738 -22.00 -21.07 3.23
C LEU A 738 -21.99 -21.32 4.74
N VAL A 739 -22.94 -20.69 5.47
CA VAL A 739 -23.01 -20.85 6.94
C VAL A 739 -23.31 -22.29 7.30
N ALA A 740 -24.20 -22.95 6.57
CA ALA A 740 -24.52 -24.38 6.77
C ALA A 740 -23.29 -25.26 6.48
N GLU A 741 -22.55 -25.02 5.41
CA GLU A 741 -21.31 -25.75 5.09
C GLU A 741 -20.23 -25.56 6.16
N LEU A 742 -20.00 -24.33 6.63
CA LEU A 742 -19.05 -24.03 7.70
C LEU A 742 -19.42 -24.77 9.01
N ALA A 743 -20.70 -24.78 9.35
CA ALA A 743 -21.20 -25.47 10.55
C ALA A 743 -21.07 -27.01 10.43
N LYS A 744 -21.43 -27.58 9.29
CA LYS A 744 -21.27 -29.00 8.99
C LYS A 744 -19.82 -29.44 9.04
N GLU A 745 -18.90 -28.67 8.46
CA GLU A 745 -17.47 -28.94 8.51
C GLU A 745 -16.90 -28.86 9.93
N ALA A 746 -17.31 -27.85 10.69
CA ALA A 746 -16.93 -27.71 12.10
C ALA A 746 -17.40 -28.95 12.92
N LEU A 747 -18.62 -29.43 12.69
CA LEU A 747 -19.13 -30.62 13.31
C LEU A 747 -18.37 -31.89 12.85
N ALA A 748 -18.13 -32.07 11.56
CA ALA A 748 -17.40 -33.19 10.99
C ALA A 748 -15.99 -33.35 11.60
N VAL A 749 -15.30 -32.24 11.84
CA VAL A 749 -13.99 -32.22 12.52
C VAL A 749 -14.10 -32.81 13.93
N THR A 750 -15.21 -32.61 14.66
CA THR A 750 -15.40 -33.16 16.01
C THR A 750 -15.63 -34.67 16.04
N PHE A 751 -15.97 -35.29 14.91
CA PHE A 751 -16.12 -36.75 14.80
C PHE A 751 -14.79 -37.49 14.61
N ARG A 752 -13.73 -36.75 14.28
CA ARG A 752 -12.39 -37.36 14.18
C ARG A 752 -11.76 -37.52 15.56
N PRO A 753 -10.99 -38.56 15.81
CA PRO A 753 -10.34 -38.79 17.10
C PRO A 753 -9.35 -37.65 17.38
N ALA A 754 -9.25 -37.25 18.65
CA ALA A 754 -8.34 -36.19 19.05
C ALA A 754 -6.88 -36.60 18.76
N PRO A 755 -6.07 -35.71 18.14
CA PRO A 755 -4.67 -36.00 17.86
C PRO A 755 -3.90 -36.29 19.16
N THR A 756 -2.89 -37.16 19.05
CA THR A 756 -1.99 -37.48 20.17
C THR A 756 -0.95 -36.40 20.39
N VAL A 757 -0.56 -35.69 19.32
CA VAL A 757 0.44 -34.60 19.35
C VAL A 757 -0.20 -33.29 19.81
N ALA A 758 0.40 -32.64 20.79
CA ALA A 758 -0.12 -31.38 21.36
C ALA A 758 -0.26 -30.23 20.32
N ALA A 759 0.68 -30.13 19.38
CA ALA A 759 0.65 -29.15 18.30
C ALA A 759 -0.54 -29.37 17.35
N GLU A 760 -0.79 -30.60 16.93
CA GLU A 760 -1.91 -30.96 16.07
C GLU A 760 -3.27 -30.77 16.77
N LYS A 761 -3.34 -31.03 18.07
CA LYS A 761 -4.52 -30.75 18.89
C LYS A 761 -4.82 -29.26 18.93
N GLN A 762 -3.79 -28.41 19.00
CA GLN A 762 -3.95 -26.96 18.99
C GLN A 762 -4.39 -26.44 17.62
N LEU A 763 -3.85 -26.99 16.51
CA LEU A 763 -4.27 -26.67 15.15
C LEU A 763 -5.73 -27.06 14.89
N THR A 764 -6.15 -28.24 15.31
CA THR A 764 -7.54 -28.69 15.18
C THR A 764 -8.50 -27.77 15.91
N LYS A 765 -8.17 -27.36 17.14
CA LYS A 765 -8.95 -26.40 17.92
C LYS A 765 -9.01 -25.03 17.27
N ALA A 766 -7.89 -24.54 16.74
CA ALA A 766 -7.81 -23.26 16.02
C ALA A 766 -8.66 -23.30 14.75
N TYR A 767 -8.68 -24.43 14.05
CA TYR A 767 -9.47 -24.60 12.83
C TYR A 767 -10.98 -24.59 13.13
N VAL A 768 -11.45 -25.35 14.12
CA VAL A 768 -12.87 -25.32 14.53
C VAL A 768 -13.28 -23.92 15.00
N ALA A 769 -12.44 -23.24 15.78
CA ALA A 769 -12.70 -21.88 16.20
C ALA A 769 -12.75 -20.89 15.02
N ALA A 770 -11.94 -21.10 13.98
CA ALA A 770 -11.95 -20.30 12.77
C ALA A 770 -13.24 -20.49 11.96
N LEU A 771 -13.69 -21.75 11.81
CA LEU A 771 -14.96 -22.07 11.16
C LEU A 771 -16.16 -21.46 11.91
N ALA A 772 -16.18 -21.61 13.24
CA ALA A 772 -17.21 -21.04 14.09
C ALA A 772 -17.30 -19.51 13.97
N LYS A 773 -16.15 -18.84 14.05
CA LYS A 773 -16.05 -17.38 13.93
C LYS A 773 -16.54 -16.87 12.58
N LEU A 774 -16.18 -17.58 11.52
CA LEU A 774 -16.61 -17.19 10.18
C LEU A 774 -18.11 -17.43 10.00
N ALA A 775 -18.66 -18.55 10.48
CA ALA A 775 -20.09 -18.85 10.45
C ALA A 775 -20.93 -17.77 11.17
N ALA A 776 -20.46 -17.27 12.32
CA ALA A 776 -21.09 -16.18 13.05
C ALA A 776 -21.03 -14.81 12.35
N ALA A 777 -20.06 -14.62 11.45
CA ALA A 777 -19.81 -13.34 10.80
C ALA A 777 -20.51 -13.18 9.44
N VAL A 778 -21.00 -14.26 8.84
CA VAL A 778 -21.70 -14.23 7.54
C VAL A 778 -23.07 -13.55 7.73
N PRO A 779 -23.35 -12.43 7.03
CA PRO A 779 -24.65 -11.79 7.10
C PRO A 779 -25.69 -12.64 6.38
N LEU A 780 -26.80 -12.94 7.06
CA LEU A 780 -27.93 -13.66 6.53
C LEU A 780 -29.11 -12.71 6.30
N ALA A 781 -29.70 -12.78 5.10
CA ALA A 781 -30.95 -12.07 4.82
C ALA A 781 -32.15 -12.93 5.24
N PRO A 782 -33.26 -12.31 5.72
CA PRO A 782 -34.49 -13.04 6.03
C PRO A 782 -35.02 -13.80 4.81
N ILE A 783 -35.45 -15.05 4.98
CA ILE A 783 -35.99 -15.88 3.90
C ILE A 783 -37.23 -15.21 3.26
N SER A 784 -38.00 -14.41 4.01
CA SER A 784 -39.16 -13.67 3.54
C SER A 784 -38.87 -12.73 2.36
N VAL A 785 -37.62 -12.40 2.09
CA VAL A 785 -37.21 -11.55 0.96
C VAL A 785 -37.21 -12.33 -0.37
N LEU A 786 -37.21 -13.67 -0.33
CA LEU A 786 -37.24 -14.51 -1.54
C LEU A 786 -38.69 -14.54 -2.07
N GLU A 787 -38.84 -14.28 -3.38
CA GLU A 787 -40.15 -14.22 -4.04
C GLU A 787 -40.72 -15.63 -4.28
N ASP A 788 -39.88 -16.60 -4.55
CA ASP A 788 -40.24 -17.98 -4.92
C ASP A 788 -40.42 -18.87 -3.68
N ALA A 789 -41.56 -19.57 -3.59
CA ALA A 789 -41.87 -20.47 -2.49
C ALA A 789 -40.94 -21.70 -2.42
N GLU A 790 -40.57 -22.27 -3.58
CA GLU A 790 -39.60 -23.39 -3.59
C GLU A 790 -38.22 -22.95 -3.08
N GLN A 791 -37.74 -21.75 -3.46
CA GLN A 791 -36.47 -21.21 -2.97
C GLN A 791 -36.54 -20.90 -1.47
N ARG A 792 -37.69 -20.44 -0.94
CA ARG A 792 -37.87 -20.23 0.51
C ARG A 792 -37.80 -21.56 1.27
N ALA A 793 -38.49 -22.60 0.76
CA ALA A 793 -38.46 -23.94 1.38
C ALA A 793 -37.05 -24.54 1.39
N ALA A 794 -36.33 -24.48 0.26
CA ALA A 794 -34.95 -24.96 0.14
C ALA A 794 -33.99 -24.19 1.06
N ALA A 795 -34.09 -22.86 1.13
CA ALA A 795 -33.26 -22.04 1.99
C ALA A 795 -33.54 -22.34 3.48
N ARG A 796 -34.80 -22.57 3.87
CA ARG A 796 -35.19 -22.96 5.23
C ARG A 796 -34.59 -24.32 5.63
N GLU A 797 -34.64 -25.30 4.75
CA GLU A 797 -34.06 -26.62 4.97
C GLU A 797 -32.53 -26.53 5.17
N VAL A 798 -31.82 -25.75 4.32
CA VAL A 798 -30.37 -25.56 4.41
C VAL A 798 -30.01 -24.85 5.72
N LEU A 799 -30.74 -23.82 6.12
CA LEU A 799 -30.47 -23.10 7.38
C LEU A 799 -30.79 -23.96 8.61
N ALA A 800 -31.87 -24.73 8.57
CA ALA A 800 -32.21 -25.66 9.66
C ALA A 800 -31.14 -26.72 9.85
N ALA A 801 -30.64 -27.33 8.76
CA ALA A 801 -29.55 -28.30 8.81
C ALA A 801 -28.22 -27.63 9.32
N GLY A 802 -27.93 -26.40 8.91
CA GLY A 802 -26.79 -25.62 9.40
C GLY A 802 -26.90 -25.31 10.90
N ALA A 803 -28.07 -24.88 11.36
CA ALA A 803 -28.32 -24.55 12.76
C ALA A 803 -28.17 -25.80 13.65
N GLU A 804 -28.70 -26.96 13.23
CA GLU A 804 -28.53 -28.21 13.96
C GLU A 804 -27.05 -28.66 14.01
N ALA A 805 -26.32 -28.54 12.89
CA ALA A 805 -24.90 -28.82 12.85
C ALA A 805 -24.09 -27.94 13.82
N ALA A 806 -24.38 -26.64 13.84
CA ALA A 806 -23.73 -25.68 14.74
C ALA A 806 -24.07 -25.97 16.21
N ALA A 807 -25.34 -26.30 16.54
CA ALA A 807 -25.78 -26.65 17.88
C ALA A 807 -25.08 -27.92 18.39
N GLN A 808 -25.06 -28.97 17.56
CA GLN A 808 -24.36 -30.21 17.86
C GLN A 808 -22.86 -30.01 18.08
N CYS A 809 -22.23 -29.16 17.25
CA CYS A 809 -20.82 -28.81 17.40
C CYS A 809 -20.57 -28.04 18.69
N ALA A 810 -21.41 -27.05 19.05
CA ALA A 810 -21.30 -26.29 20.28
C ALA A 810 -21.38 -27.19 21.55
N GLY A 811 -22.16 -28.30 21.52
CA GLY A 811 -22.22 -29.26 22.60
C GLY A 811 -20.96 -30.12 22.77
N ARG A 812 -20.11 -30.21 21.76
CA ARG A 812 -18.91 -31.09 21.72
C ARG A 812 -17.60 -30.34 21.92
N VAL A 813 -17.57 -29.03 21.63
CA VAL A 813 -16.38 -28.18 21.73
C VAL A 813 -16.24 -27.64 23.17
N ALA A 814 -15.02 -27.64 23.68
CA ALA A 814 -14.71 -27.16 25.05
C ALA A 814 -14.34 -25.69 25.14
N GLU A 815 -13.99 -25.02 24.02
CA GLU A 815 -13.53 -23.66 23.97
C GLU A 815 -14.67 -22.63 24.03
N LYS A 816 -14.73 -21.83 25.09
CA LYS A 816 -15.77 -20.80 25.30
C LYS A 816 -15.97 -19.83 24.12
N PRO A 817 -14.90 -19.31 23.47
CA PRO A 817 -15.08 -18.45 22.30
C PRO A 817 -15.77 -19.17 21.13
N ALA A 818 -15.35 -20.40 20.80
CA ALA A 818 -15.97 -21.19 19.72
C ALA A 818 -17.44 -21.53 20.02
N ILE A 819 -17.77 -21.84 21.27
CA ILE A 819 -19.17 -22.08 21.70
C ILE A 819 -20.00 -20.79 21.51
N LYS A 820 -19.45 -19.62 21.91
CA LYS A 820 -20.12 -18.32 21.74
C LYS A 820 -20.40 -18.03 20.26
N ASP A 821 -19.40 -18.24 19.40
CA ASP A 821 -19.53 -17.97 17.96
C ASP A 821 -20.51 -18.95 17.31
N LEU A 822 -20.49 -20.23 17.66
CA LEU A 822 -21.47 -21.23 17.18
C LEU A 822 -22.89 -20.93 17.63
N THR A 823 -23.09 -20.50 18.88
CA THR A 823 -24.43 -20.11 19.37
C THR A 823 -24.93 -18.86 18.67
N ALA A 824 -24.07 -17.88 18.40
CA ALA A 824 -24.41 -16.70 17.60
C ALA A 824 -24.80 -17.07 16.16
N ALA A 825 -24.10 -18.03 15.54
CA ALA A 825 -24.46 -18.54 14.22
C ALA A 825 -25.83 -19.23 14.22
N VAL A 826 -26.14 -20.04 15.25
CA VAL A 826 -27.50 -20.66 15.40
C VAL A 826 -28.57 -19.58 15.53
N GLU A 827 -28.35 -18.56 16.37
CA GLU A 827 -29.27 -17.44 16.53
C GLU A 827 -29.53 -16.70 15.20
N SER A 828 -28.47 -16.37 14.49
CA SER A 828 -28.54 -15.70 13.17
C SER A 828 -29.30 -16.55 12.14
N MET A 829 -29.07 -17.87 12.09
CA MET A 829 -29.79 -18.76 11.19
C MET A 829 -31.27 -18.88 11.55
N CYS A 830 -31.58 -18.94 12.86
CA CYS A 830 -32.98 -18.97 13.33
C CYS A 830 -33.70 -17.66 13.03
N GLU A 831 -33.06 -16.52 13.20
CA GLU A 831 -33.60 -15.19 12.85
C GLU A 831 -33.89 -15.07 11.36
N ALA A 832 -32.95 -15.57 10.51
CA ALA A 832 -33.11 -15.57 9.05
C ALA A 832 -34.27 -16.47 8.58
N MET A 833 -34.53 -17.58 9.26
CA MET A 833 -35.67 -18.48 8.96
C MET A 833 -37.03 -17.82 9.28
N GLY A 834 -37.10 -16.97 10.30
CA GLY A 834 -38.35 -16.33 10.74
C GLY A 834 -39.39 -17.30 11.26
N GLU A 835 -40.61 -16.80 11.54
CA GLU A 835 -41.76 -17.61 11.88
C GLU A 835 -42.38 -18.23 10.60
N VAL A 836 -42.90 -19.45 10.72
CA VAL A 836 -43.59 -20.14 9.61
C VAL A 836 -44.96 -19.45 9.41
N PRO A 837 -45.29 -18.92 8.22
CA PRO A 837 -46.61 -18.37 7.97
C PRO A 837 -47.70 -19.43 8.13
N GLU A 838 -48.84 -19.11 8.76
CA GLU A 838 -49.98 -20.01 9.00
C GLU A 838 -50.61 -20.56 7.68
N ASP A 839 -50.29 -19.97 6.54
CA ASP A 839 -50.86 -20.30 5.22
C ASP A 839 -49.98 -21.27 4.40
N GLU A 840 -48.80 -21.70 4.87
CA GLU A 840 -48.01 -22.73 4.20
C GLU A 840 -48.50 -24.13 4.62
N ASP A 841 -48.91 -24.96 3.64
CA ASP A 841 -49.44 -26.33 3.81
C ASP A 841 -48.53 -27.15 4.77
N ALA A 842 -49.13 -27.74 5.79
CA ALA A 842 -48.48 -28.54 6.84
C ALA A 842 -47.62 -29.72 6.34
N GLY A 843 -47.51 -29.92 5.04
CA GLY A 843 -46.67 -30.94 4.35
C GLY A 843 -45.22 -30.56 4.17
N THR A 844 -44.80 -29.31 4.43
CA THR A 844 -43.43 -28.81 4.24
C THR A 844 -42.63 -28.68 5.55
N VAL A 845 -43.20 -29.01 6.70
CA VAL A 845 -42.46 -29.02 7.98
C VAL A 845 -41.60 -30.27 8.00
N VAL A 846 -40.31 -30.14 7.67
CA VAL A 846 -39.33 -31.23 7.80
C VAL A 846 -39.20 -31.57 9.30
N ASP A 847 -39.36 -32.85 9.66
CA ASP A 847 -39.23 -33.31 11.02
C ASP A 847 -37.81 -33.02 11.58
N GLU A 848 -37.72 -32.36 12.75
CA GLU A 848 -36.44 -32.05 13.40
C GLU A 848 -35.57 -33.28 13.63
N GLU A 849 -36.20 -34.45 13.92
CA GLU A 849 -35.47 -35.69 14.11
C GLU A 849 -34.85 -36.20 12.80
N GLU A 850 -35.55 -36.02 11.68
CA GLU A 850 -35.05 -36.38 10.35
C GLU A 850 -33.90 -35.45 9.90
N ILE A 851 -34.01 -34.13 10.15
CA ILE A 851 -32.91 -33.19 9.89
C ILE A 851 -31.67 -33.60 10.69
N ASN A 852 -31.83 -33.87 11.98
CA ASN A 852 -30.71 -34.22 12.84
C ASN A 852 -30.03 -35.54 12.36
N ARG A 853 -30.82 -36.56 12.01
CA ARG A 853 -30.31 -37.81 11.48
C ARG A 853 -29.50 -37.57 10.21
N ARG A 854 -30.04 -36.82 9.27
CA ARG A 854 -29.41 -36.51 7.97
C ARG A 854 -28.10 -35.71 8.13
N VAL A 855 -28.13 -34.69 8.99
CA VAL A 855 -26.94 -33.88 9.32
C VAL A 855 -25.85 -34.75 9.92
N MET A 856 -26.20 -35.63 10.83
CA MET A 856 -25.23 -36.56 11.46
C MET A 856 -24.63 -37.53 10.45
N GLU A 857 -25.42 -38.09 9.54
CA GLU A 857 -24.94 -38.98 8.48
C GLU A 857 -24.03 -38.22 7.49
N GLU A 858 -24.42 -37.02 7.02
CA GLU A 858 -23.62 -36.18 6.13
C GLU A 858 -22.28 -35.76 6.77
N CYS A 859 -22.31 -35.29 8.02
CA CYS A 859 -21.07 -34.88 8.72
C CYS A 859 -20.16 -36.08 9.03
N MET A 860 -20.71 -37.28 9.27
CA MET A 860 -19.90 -38.48 9.42
C MET A 860 -19.28 -38.93 8.10
N ALA A 861 -19.99 -38.79 6.98
CA ALA A 861 -19.46 -39.02 5.64
C ALA A 861 -18.34 -38.03 5.29
N LEU A 862 -18.54 -36.71 5.56
CA LEU A 862 -17.51 -35.70 5.43
C LEU A 862 -16.28 -35.98 6.30
N ALA A 863 -16.48 -36.42 7.55
CA ALA A 863 -15.38 -36.80 8.44
C ALA A 863 -14.59 -38.02 7.96
N ALA A 864 -15.22 -38.92 7.21
CA ALA A 864 -14.56 -40.09 6.61
C ALA A 864 -13.83 -39.78 5.29
N GLY A 865 -14.22 -38.66 4.60
CA GLY A 865 -13.64 -38.23 3.34
C GLY A 865 -12.28 -37.57 3.50
N ASP A 866 -11.52 -37.46 2.39
CA ASP A 866 -10.23 -36.79 2.33
C ASP A 866 -10.36 -35.24 2.14
N ASP A 867 -11.57 -34.74 1.88
CA ASP A 867 -11.85 -33.35 1.57
C ASP A 867 -11.69 -32.38 2.76
N VAL A 868 -11.80 -32.87 3.99
CA VAL A 868 -11.56 -32.09 5.19
C VAL A 868 -10.06 -32.12 5.53
N PRO A 869 -9.32 -31.04 5.35
CA PRO A 869 -7.86 -31.00 5.48
C PRO A 869 -7.46 -31.03 6.96
N LEU A 870 -7.16 -32.18 7.49
CA LEU A 870 -6.51 -32.31 8.78
C LEU A 870 -5.12 -32.94 8.63
N PRO A 871 -4.17 -32.59 9.51
CA PRO A 871 -2.78 -33.01 9.39
C PRO A 871 -2.57 -34.55 9.53
N PHE A 872 -3.62 -35.31 9.78
CA PHE A 872 -3.51 -36.78 9.99
C PHE A 872 -4.77 -37.56 9.53
N LYS A 873 -4.58 -38.73 8.96
CA LYS A 873 -5.65 -39.67 8.58
C LYS A 873 -5.98 -40.61 9.76
N GLN A 874 -7.21 -40.55 10.28
CA GLN A 874 -7.63 -41.45 11.34
C GLN A 874 -9.08 -41.95 11.21
N LYS A 875 -9.43 -43.04 11.89
CA LYS A 875 -10.76 -43.65 11.89
C LYS A 875 -11.82 -42.77 12.60
N VAL A 876 -12.99 -42.70 12.01
CA VAL A 876 -14.16 -41.96 12.56
C VAL A 876 -14.65 -42.64 13.86
N VAL A 877 -14.90 -41.82 14.88
CA VAL A 877 -15.46 -42.28 16.19
C VAL A 877 -16.95 -41.98 16.22
N LYS A 878 -17.75 -42.90 16.81
CA LYS A 878 -19.20 -42.72 16.96
C LYS A 878 -19.50 -41.41 17.76
N PRO A 879 -20.50 -40.63 17.34
CA PRO A 879 -20.82 -39.35 17.95
C PRO A 879 -21.37 -39.49 19.37
N VAL A 880 -21.01 -38.53 20.22
CA VAL A 880 -21.63 -38.29 21.54
C VAL A 880 -22.70 -37.22 21.34
N ALA A 881 -23.83 -37.32 22.05
CA ALA A 881 -24.93 -36.36 21.93
C ALA A 881 -24.46 -34.90 22.17
N GLY A 882 -24.85 -33.98 21.27
CA GLY A 882 -24.60 -32.54 21.36
C GLY A 882 -25.82 -31.77 21.89
N LEU A 883 -25.80 -30.44 21.83
CA LEU A 883 -26.93 -29.56 22.11
C LEU A 883 -27.88 -29.51 20.90
N SER A 884 -29.19 -29.48 21.11
CA SER A 884 -30.17 -29.25 20.06
C SER A 884 -30.48 -27.76 19.88
N VAL A 885 -30.97 -27.39 18.69
CA VAL A 885 -31.44 -26.01 18.40
C VAL A 885 -32.48 -25.58 19.40
N LYS A 886 -33.35 -26.49 19.81
CA LYS A 886 -34.39 -26.29 20.84
C LYS A 886 -33.81 -25.85 22.19
N GLU A 887 -32.76 -26.53 22.67
CA GLU A 887 -32.10 -26.20 23.93
C GLU A 887 -31.41 -24.81 23.88
N ILE A 888 -30.88 -24.42 22.72
CA ILE A 888 -30.29 -23.11 22.52
C ILE A 888 -31.38 -22.03 22.54
N LYS A 889 -32.51 -22.22 21.85
CA LYS A 889 -33.69 -21.34 21.90
C LYS A 889 -34.28 -21.18 23.31
N GLU A 890 -34.40 -22.29 24.05
CA GLU A 890 -34.88 -22.26 25.45
C GLU A 890 -33.91 -21.48 26.39
N ARG A 891 -32.60 -21.60 26.19
CA ARG A 891 -31.61 -20.84 26.94
C ARG A 891 -31.67 -19.34 26.62
N LYS A 892 -31.94 -18.96 25.35
CA LYS A 892 -32.15 -17.55 24.94
C LYS A 892 -33.41 -16.98 25.57
N ALA A 893 -34.52 -17.67 25.48
CA ALA A 893 -35.79 -17.25 26.07
C ALA A 893 -35.69 -17.12 27.61
N ALA A 894 -34.96 -18.01 28.27
CA ALA A 894 -34.68 -17.93 29.70
C ALA A 894 -33.80 -16.72 30.07
N ARG A 895 -32.88 -16.31 29.19
CA ARG A 895 -32.01 -15.14 29.39
C ARG A 895 -32.76 -13.83 29.18
N GLU A 896 -33.66 -13.76 28.19
CA GLU A 896 -34.51 -12.59 27.92
C GLU A 896 -35.62 -12.43 28.96
N ALA A 897 -36.04 -13.51 29.62
CA ALA A 897 -37.04 -13.48 30.69
C ALA A 897 -36.51 -13.08 32.07
N SER A 898 -35.21 -12.93 32.25
CA SER A 898 -34.58 -12.50 33.50
C SER A 898 -34.41 -10.98 33.48
N PRO A 899 -34.93 -10.22 34.44
CA PRO A 899 -34.74 -8.78 34.51
C PRO A 899 -33.26 -8.48 34.75
N GLU A 900 -32.75 -7.48 34.05
CA GLU A 900 -31.39 -6.93 34.20
C GLU A 900 -31.13 -6.59 35.68
N LEU A 901 -30.28 -7.35 36.34
CA LEU A 901 -29.67 -6.99 37.61
C LEU A 901 -28.35 -6.26 37.27
N ASP A 902 -28.27 -5.05 37.74
CA ASP A 902 -27.13 -4.14 37.63
C ASP A 902 -25.78 -4.86 37.85
N ASP A 903 -24.92 -4.82 36.86
CA ASP A 903 -23.55 -5.35 36.82
C ASP A 903 -22.56 -4.42 37.60
N ASP A 904 -22.86 -4.13 38.86
CA ASP A 904 -21.93 -3.37 39.73
C ASP A 904 -21.73 -4.03 41.11
N ALA A 905 -21.56 -5.36 41.12
CA ALA A 905 -21.09 -6.10 42.28
C ALA A 905 -19.94 -7.03 41.92
N THR A 906 -18.73 -6.57 42.22
CA THR A 906 -17.53 -7.42 42.23
C THR A 906 -17.71 -8.58 43.21
N PRO A 907 -17.58 -9.86 42.76
CA PRO A 907 -17.60 -10.97 43.69
C PRO A 907 -16.30 -11.03 44.50
N GLU A 908 -16.42 -10.94 45.79
CA GLU A 908 -15.38 -11.27 46.76
C GLU A 908 -14.89 -12.71 46.55
N LYS A 909 -13.57 -12.89 46.46
CA LYS A 909 -12.92 -14.20 46.41
C LYS A 909 -13.10 -14.95 47.72
N PRO A 910 -13.57 -16.20 47.74
CA PRO A 910 -13.55 -17.00 48.97
C PRO A 910 -12.12 -17.32 49.37
N ALA A 911 -11.86 -17.17 50.67
CA ALA A 911 -10.60 -17.44 51.36
C ALA A 911 -10.16 -18.90 51.15
N ARG A 912 -8.96 -19.10 50.59
CA ARG A 912 -8.29 -20.41 50.54
C ARG A 912 -7.64 -20.71 51.87
N SER A 913 -8.11 -21.75 52.55
CA SER A 913 -7.46 -22.37 53.68
C SER A 913 -6.04 -22.88 53.30
N LYS A 914 -5.07 -22.57 54.16
CA LYS A 914 -3.71 -23.08 54.12
C LYS A 914 -3.68 -24.56 54.48
N THR A 915 -3.20 -25.41 53.59
CA THR A 915 -2.57 -26.69 53.98
C THR A 915 -1.17 -26.75 53.38
N ALA A 916 -0.22 -26.86 54.26
CA ALA A 916 1.19 -27.02 54.00
C ALA A 916 1.53 -28.35 53.33
N ARG A 917 2.41 -28.38 52.35
CA ARG A 917 3.33 -29.52 52.09
C ARG A 917 4.59 -29.07 51.39
N THR A 918 5.60 -29.03 52.16
CA THR A 918 7.02 -29.44 51.97
C THR A 918 7.53 -29.76 50.59
N GLY A 919 8.51 -29.01 50.18
CA GLY A 919 9.89 -29.34 49.87
C GLY A 919 10.21 -30.18 48.66
N LYS A 920 10.99 -29.64 47.74
CA LYS A 920 12.32 -30.05 47.27
C LYS A 920 12.71 -29.37 45.96
N SER A 921 13.80 -28.62 46.07
CA SER A 921 15.05 -28.58 45.27
C SER A 921 14.91 -28.26 43.79
N ARG A 922 15.40 -27.03 43.43
CA ARG A 922 16.75 -26.74 42.93
C ARG A 922 17.24 -27.46 41.67
N ALA A 923 17.27 -26.74 40.59
CA ALA A 923 18.39 -26.60 39.63
C ALA A 923 17.94 -25.50 38.63
N ALA A 924 18.43 -24.32 38.58
CA ALA A 924 19.70 -23.84 38.03
C ALA A 924 19.80 -24.20 36.52
N LEU A 925 19.57 -23.17 35.69
CA LEU A 925 20.42 -22.97 34.54
C LEU A 925 20.34 -21.47 34.17
N LYS A 926 21.49 -20.88 34.38
CA LYS A 926 21.95 -19.58 33.90
C LYS A 926 22.25 -19.65 32.41
N GLU A 927 22.29 -18.43 31.85
CA GLU A 927 23.10 -18.02 30.73
C GLU A 927 22.54 -18.35 29.33
N ASN A 928 22.18 -17.32 28.55
CA ASN A 928 23.14 -16.54 27.80
C ASN A 928 22.51 -15.20 27.37
N VAL A 929 23.20 -14.15 27.81
CA VAL A 929 23.20 -12.82 27.23
C VAL A 929 24.43 -12.76 26.32
N VAL A 930 24.37 -11.91 25.28
CA VAL A 930 25.40 -11.48 24.31
C VAL A 930 25.22 -12.18 22.95
N ALA A 931 24.78 -11.48 21.91
CA ALA A 931 25.29 -10.29 21.25
C ALA A 931 24.13 -9.59 20.51
#